data_3298e55357872bf3874d22a0f848eb4e
#
_entry.id   3298e55357872bf3874d22a0f848eb4e
#
_cell.length_a   1.000
_cell.length_b   1.000
_cell.length_c   1.000
_cell.angle_alpha   90.00
_cell.angle_beta   90.00
_cell.angle_gamma   90.00
#
_symmetry.space_group_name_H-M   'P 1'
#
loop_
_entity.id
_entity.type
_entity.pdbx_description
1 polymer ?
#
loop_
_entity_poly.entity_id
_entity_poly.type
_entity_poly.pdbx_seq_one_letter_code
_entity_poly.pdbx_strand_id
1 'polypeptide(L)'
;MNKEQMYAACEFDSEGNLLWAGGTAEKPWIVSTYNAGILNKDWVGGKSAKQADIFRKLNGLDSHMSPKAQEIIDSLKNQPLHVIAENQFAVTDYAYQLFIAPLLPELRKFLDRNILDLQNNESFSTAEKNCQDLIRKVDFSTEFVEAVRVAFEWLDKKNPNVPRAVRSTAPSEDGGEFSGSGKYSTKLRQFGFEEVLNAIKACFVSRFNRGALHYQFSAPHAFGEDLASLSFAVMVQDMQPSIDVAGTIFTADTQSNHPGFVEINFTYGLGEAVVSGRVSSDSWIFAKRPLRLKKDGLIDFKLGEKQEYFDGEWHKNTPENSAKKCMSDETASTLSTIGMLLGDLFRELDVESVESDLEAAINFKTNTIIITQQRAITTLKHEPVHRKFTLDGLNEDGQENATLESTLLLKSKGINAGIPSITHGVVISLFGEGAEFKRDFEKKFNEKKKQITDKYGDKIGVILVTAMTYPWMEPSMEQTVACITTRGGKNDHTPIWCKEHGLPCAVSVKGAPEFLKDGSLITYYGVGDTPAFYEGRHQYSVTETQLEGLKPSPIPIRLIVSDASTARSVCMRSYFPSLNIGRGSGLVRWEMLAAKLRVHPMAVMNHSTLESDFLQLVGQGRMTKEEAVKTAESVAEFIRTEAGELSPVDWYVKALAREIAGIVSPYYTDDINEPMVVRLPDFKTNEHADLLGGRAYEPVEENPMLGDRGAGKYLGAYQKAFLAIDLKALAYVINDMGYTNIHIEVPFVRTPDEMKEVARLVKESGINIPLQMMFELPVNISRATEFFKVSDGGQIGSNDLLQLEFGLDRSGGDILPWHIQHLQSRIENLIQERNTTKPEFHLGLCGNLPSTNPEFAKWLVDAGIDEFSVTPDALIPALLGVIRETPDGKQNITVYTAEGEVFVNGQKA
;
A
#
# COMPACT_ATOMS: atom_id res chain seq x y z
N MET A 1 47.01 -22.33 -24.84
CA MET A 1 47.34 -22.60 -23.42
C MET A 1 46.93 -24.03 -23.10
N ASN A 2 47.81 -24.78 -22.42
CA ASN A 2 47.49 -26.13 -21.98
C ASN A 2 46.47 -26.09 -20.85
N LYS A 3 45.58 -27.11 -20.70
CA LYS A 3 44.63 -27.19 -19.59
C LYS A 3 45.24 -26.89 -18.22
N GLU A 4 46.48 -27.30 -17.99
CA GLU A 4 47.25 -27.02 -16.77
C GLU A 4 47.61 -25.54 -16.57
N GLN A 5 47.75 -24.74 -17.64
CA GLN A 5 47.98 -23.28 -17.55
C GLN A 5 46.69 -22.49 -17.35
N MET A 6 45.53 -23.05 -17.69
CA MET A 6 44.21 -22.43 -17.50
C MET A 6 43.71 -22.61 -16.07
N TYR A 7 44.00 -23.78 -15.42
CA TYR A 7 43.71 -23.95 -13.99
C TYR A 7 44.52 -23.03 -13.06
N ALA A 8 45.61 -22.45 -13.52
CA ALA A 8 46.37 -21.45 -12.78
C ALA A 8 45.67 -20.08 -12.63
N ALA A 9 44.57 -19.87 -13.39
CA ALA A 9 43.77 -18.62 -13.33
C ALA A 9 42.47 -18.78 -12.55
N CYS A 10 42.36 -19.71 -11.63
CA CYS A 10 41.21 -19.88 -10.73
C CYS A 10 41.67 -20.38 -9.37
N GLU A 11 40.86 -20.16 -8.35
CA GLU A 11 41.12 -20.59 -6.98
C GLU A 11 39.86 -21.24 -6.38
N PHE A 12 40.11 -22.34 -5.67
CA PHE A 12 39.09 -23.08 -4.92
C PHE A 12 39.46 -23.12 -3.44
N ASP A 13 38.48 -23.16 -2.57
CA ASP A 13 38.70 -23.41 -1.15
C ASP A 13 39.02 -24.88 -0.87
N SER A 14 39.30 -25.21 0.39
CA SER A 14 39.63 -26.59 0.81
C SER A 14 38.48 -27.59 0.62
N GLU A 15 37.26 -27.13 0.43
CA GLU A 15 36.04 -27.92 0.21
C GLU A 15 35.70 -28.07 -1.28
N GLY A 16 36.53 -27.48 -2.16
CA GLY A 16 36.33 -27.47 -3.59
C GLY A 16 35.30 -26.49 -4.10
N ASN A 17 34.98 -25.46 -3.32
CA ASN A 17 34.12 -24.34 -3.76
C ASN A 17 34.98 -23.35 -4.55
N LEU A 18 34.49 -22.91 -5.70
CA LEU A 18 35.14 -21.88 -6.51
C LEU A 18 35.18 -20.57 -5.71
N LEU A 19 36.35 -19.96 -5.63
CA LEU A 19 36.49 -18.61 -5.10
C LEU A 19 36.45 -17.57 -6.23
N TRP A 20 37.30 -17.74 -7.23
CA TRP A 20 37.34 -16.90 -8.42
C TRP A 20 37.88 -17.61 -9.63
N ALA A 21 37.61 -17.08 -10.85
CA ALA A 21 38.16 -17.57 -12.11
C ALA A 21 38.43 -16.41 -13.08
N GLY A 22 39.57 -16.49 -13.80
CA GLY A 22 40.05 -15.50 -14.76
C GLY A 22 40.57 -14.21 -14.09
N GLY A 23 41.49 -13.52 -14.72
CA GLY A 23 42.12 -12.33 -14.15
C GLY A 23 43.12 -12.64 -13.03
N THR A 24 43.01 -11.92 -11.91
CA THR A 24 43.83 -12.13 -10.70
C THR A 24 42.94 -12.12 -9.46
N ALA A 25 43.44 -12.58 -8.32
CA ALA A 25 42.69 -12.51 -7.04
C ALA A 25 42.28 -11.10 -6.65
N GLU A 26 43.01 -10.05 -7.02
CA GLU A 26 42.73 -8.65 -6.78
C GLU A 26 41.73 -8.07 -7.79
N LYS A 27 41.73 -8.59 -9.01
CA LYS A 27 40.86 -8.17 -10.14
C LYS A 27 40.31 -9.43 -10.84
N PRO A 28 39.44 -10.16 -10.14
CA PRO A 28 38.89 -11.39 -10.71
C PRO A 28 37.86 -11.05 -11.79
N TRP A 29 37.77 -11.88 -12.82
CA TRP A 29 36.73 -11.76 -13.84
C TRP A 29 35.44 -12.40 -13.39
N ILE A 30 35.51 -13.44 -12.59
CA ILE A 30 34.37 -14.18 -12.06
C ILE A 30 34.63 -14.47 -10.59
N VAL A 31 33.61 -14.22 -9.75
CA VAL A 31 33.59 -14.54 -8.32
C VAL A 31 32.35 -15.35 -7.96
N SER A 32 32.47 -16.30 -7.05
CA SER A 32 31.34 -17.09 -6.58
C SER A 32 30.83 -16.63 -5.20
N THR A 33 29.70 -17.17 -4.75
CA THR A 33 29.14 -16.97 -3.42
C THR A 33 30.06 -17.34 -2.27
N TYR A 34 31.06 -18.21 -2.53
CA TYR A 34 32.04 -18.62 -1.51
C TYR A 34 33.21 -17.64 -1.35
N ASN A 35 33.42 -16.73 -2.29
CA ASN A 35 34.40 -15.66 -2.17
C ASN A 35 33.77 -14.44 -1.44
N ALA A 36 34.34 -14.02 -0.31
CA ALA A 36 33.89 -12.83 0.39
C ALA A 36 33.98 -11.54 -0.46
N GLY A 37 34.86 -11.48 -1.45
CA GLY A 37 34.96 -10.38 -2.40
C GLY A 37 33.71 -10.17 -3.26
N ILE A 38 32.84 -11.15 -3.39
CA ILE A 38 31.53 -11.00 -4.08
C ILE A 38 30.61 -9.98 -3.38
N LEU A 39 30.87 -9.65 -2.13
CA LEU A 39 30.13 -8.63 -1.40
C LEU A 39 30.51 -7.20 -1.82
N ASN A 40 31.57 -7.03 -2.59
CA ASN A 40 31.98 -5.72 -3.10
C ASN A 40 31.04 -5.28 -4.23
N LYS A 41 30.16 -4.33 -3.94
CA LYS A 41 29.18 -3.79 -4.88
C LYS A 41 29.82 -3.20 -6.15
N ASP A 42 31.03 -2.64 -6.05
CA ASP A 42 31.74 -2.08 -7.20
C ASP A 42 32.22 -3.16 -8.18
N TRP A 43 32.39 -4.40 -7.69
CA TRP A 43 32.80 -5.52 -8.55
C TRP A 43 31.63 -6.22 -9.22
N VAL A 44 30.54 -6.43 -8.48
CA VAL A 44 29.48 -7.36 -8.90
C VAL A 44 28.09 -6.73 -8.98
N GLY A 45 27.96 -5.45 -8.62
CA GLY A 45 26.69 -4.74 -8.52
C GLY A 45 25.87 -5.11 -7.29
N GLY A 46 24.89 -4.27 -6.97
CA GLY A 46 24.14 -4.37 -5.73
C GLY A 46 23.34 -5.67 -5.59
N LYS A 47 22.64 -6.09 -6.64
CA LYS A 47 21.83 -7.32 -6.62
C LYS A 47 22.65 -8.55 -6.27
N SER A 48 23.77 -8.74 -6.96
CA SER A 48 24.63 -9.91 -6.76
C SER A 48 25.26 -9.92 -5.36
N ALA A 49 25.72 -8.76 -4.89
CA ALA A 49 26.30 -8.63 -3.56
C ALA A 49 25.28 -8.97 -2.47
N LYS A 50 24.06 -8.45 -2.56
CA LYS A 50 22.98 -8.70 -1.58
C LYS A 50 22.54 -10.17 -1.57
N GLN A 51 22.39 -10.79 -2.74
CA GLN A 51 22.04 -12.21 -2.83
C GLN A 51 23.16 -13.11 -2.25
N ALA A 52 24.41 -12.77 -2.53
CA ALA A 52 25.56 -13.48 -1.95
C ALA A 52 25.61 -13.29 -0.42
N ASP A 53 25.26 -12.12 0.08
CA ASP A 53 25.22 -11.84 1.51
C ASP A 53 24.19 -12.72 2.23
N ILE A 54 22.97 -12.81 1.68
CA ILE A 54 21.92 -13.72 2.20
C ILE A 54 22.42 -15.16 2.19
N PHE A 55 22.97 -15.62 1.05
CA PHE A 55 23.50 -16.98 0.93
C PHE A 55 24.55 -17.28 1.98
N ARG A 56 25.55 -16.40 2.15
CA ARG A 56 26.65 -16.57 3.09
C ARG A 56 26.17 -16.64 4.53
N LYS A 57 25.24 -15.79 4.92
CA LYS A 57 24.69 -15.75 6.29
C LYS A 57 23.82 -16.96 6.61
N LEU A 58 22.94 -17.36 5.69
CA LEU A 58 22.12 -18.56 5.89
C LEU A 58 22.96 -19.83 5.99
N ASN A 59 24.11 -19.88 5.29
CA ASN A 59 25.03 -21.03 5.29
C ASN A 59 26.18 -20.93 6.31
N GLY A 60 26.23 -19.88 7.13
CA GLY A 60 27.22 -19.72 8.19
C GLY A 60 28.65 -19.48 7.68
N LEU A 61 28.79 -18.89 6.48
CA LEU A 61 30.09 -18.61 5.86
C LEU A 61 30.75 -17.33 6.38
N ASP A 62 30.01 -16.51 7.14
CA ASP A 62 30.48 -15.28 7.73
C ASP A 62 30.77 -15.49 9.22
N SER A 63 32.01 -15.28 9.63
CA SER A 63 32.51 -15.56 10.98
C SER A 63 32.17 -14.47 12.01
N HIS A 64 31.69 -13.31 11.59
CA HIS A 64 31.46 -12.15 12.47
C HIS A 64 30.06 -11.60 12.24
N MET A 65 29.07 -12.17 12.95
CA MET A 65 27.73 -11.64 13.05
C MET A 65 27.48 -11.07 14.45
N SER A 66 26.67 -10.01 14.53
CA SER A 66 26.17 -9.55 15.83
C SER A 66 25.31 -10.64 16.47
N PRO A 67 25.22 -10.70 17.80
CA PRO A 67 24.31 -11.65 18.48
C PRO A 67 22.86 -11.52 17.99
N LYS A 68 22.43 -10.31 17.67
CA LYS A 68 21.08 -10.04 17.15
C LYS A 68 20.88 -10.58 15.73
N ALA A 69 21.86 -10.40 14.85
CA ALA A 69 21.81 -10.99 13.50
C ALA A 69 21.74 -12.52 13.55
N GLN A 70 22.51 -13.14 14.47
CA GLN A 70 22.47 -14.60 14.69
C GLN A 70 21.09 -15.07 15.18
N GLU A 71 20.48 -14.36 16.13
CA GLU A 71 19.12 -14.66 16.63
C GLU A 71 18.08 -14.59 15.50
N ILE A 72 18.19 -13.60 14.61
CA ILE A 72 17.30 -13.47 13.45
C ILE A 72 17.48 -14.65 12.50
N ILE A 73 18.72 -15.04 12.20
CA ILE A 73 19.00 -16.18 11.32
C ILE A 73 18.48 -17.48 11.92
N ASP A 74 18.65 -17.70 13.22
CA ASP A 74 18.12 -18.87 13.89
C ASP A 74 16.58 -18.87 13.86
N SER A 75 15.97 -17.72 13.98
CA SER A 75 14.52 -17.55 13.81
C SER A 75 14.06 -17.85 12.38
N LEU A 76 14.82 -17.45 11.35
CA LEU A 76 14.56 -17.78 9.95
C LEU A 76 14.65 -19.29 9.69
N LYS A 77 15.67 -19.96 10.24
CA LYS A 77 15.86 -21.42 10.12
C LYS A 77 14.74 -22.23 10.76
N ASN A 78 14.07 -21.67 11.75
CA ASN A 78 12.98 -22.31 12.47
C ASN A 78 11.59 -22.06 11.85
N GLN A 79 11.49 -21.37 10.69
CA GLN A 79 10.22 -21.17 9.99
C GLN A 79 9.74 -22.48 9.32
N PRO A 80 8.40 -22.64 9.16
CA PRO A 80 7.82 -23.77 8.44
C PRO A 80 8.31 -23.91 6.99
N LEU A 81 8.59 -22.78 6.31
CA LEU A 81 9.22 -22.77 4.98
C LEU A 81 10.74 -22.60 5.13
N HIS A 82 11.49 -23.46 4.48
CA HIS A 82 12.97 -23.37 4.47
C HIS A 82 13.42 -22.22 3.58
N VAL A 83 14.01 -21.19 4.19
CA VAL A 83 14.57 -20.05 3.46
C VAL A 83 15.88 -20.47 2.84
N ILE A 84 15.97 -20.39 1.52
CA ILE A 84 17.20 -20.65 0.77
C ILE A 84 17.56 -19.46 -0.11
N ALA A 85 18.85 -19.29 -0.32
CA ALA A 85 19.41 -18.48 -1.38
C ALA A 85 20.23 -19.40 -2.28
N GLU A 86 20.12 -19.21 -3.58
CA GLU A 86 20.70 -20.08 -4.56
C GLU A 86 22.21 -19.84 -4.72
N ASN A 87 22.95 -20.89 -5.11
CA ASN A 87 24.33 -20.73 -5.54
C ASN A 87 24.39 -19.82 -6.76
N GLN A 88 25.41 -18.99 -6.79
CA GLN A 88 25.66 -18.08 -7.92
C GLN A 88 27.15 -17.84 -8.15
N PHE A 89 27.46 -17.36 -9.34
CA PHE A 89 28.67 -16.61 -9.61
C PHE A 89 28.31 -15.28 -10.30
N ALA A 90 29.19 -14.30 -10.18
CA ALA A 90 29.07 -13.02 -10.86
C ALA A 90 30.22 -12.82 -11.85
N VAL A 91 29.89 -12.38 -13.05
CA VAL A 91 30.82 -11.77 -13.99
C VAL A 91 31.03 -10.34 -13.54
N THR A 92 32.25 -10.00 -13.15
CA THR A 92 32.56 -8.72 -12.50
C THR A 92 32.61 -7.56 -13.49
N ASP A 93 32.54 -6.34 -12.98
CA ASP A 93 32.79 -5.13 -13.76
C ASP A 93 34.17 -5.12 -14.41
N TYR A 94 35.20 -5.66 -13.75
CA TYR A 94 36.52 -5.79 -14.37
C TYR A 94 36.49 -6.57 -15.68
N ALA A 95 35.76 -7.68 -15.73
CA ALA A 95 35.62 -8.48 -16.96
C ALA A 95 34.82 -7.68 -18.02
N TYR A 96 33.77 -6.99 -17.61
CA TYR A 96 32.98 -6.13 -18.50
C TYR A 96 33.84 -5.00 -19.08
N GLN A 97 34.57 -4.26 -18.25
CA GLN A 97 35.45 -3.16 -18.69
C GLN A 97 36.53 -3.63 -19.66
N LEU A 98 37.13 -4.81 -19.43
CA LEU A 98 38.07 -5.40 -20.38
C LEU A 98 37.41 -5.73 -21.71
N PHE A 99 36.21 -6.24 -21.71
CA PHE A 99 35.45 -6.55 -22.92
C PHE A 99 35.11 -5.30 -23.73
N ILE A 100 34.68 -4.20 -23.09
CA ILE A 100 34.27 -2.99 -23.78
C ILE A 100 35.43 -2.04 -24.12
N ALA A 101 36.59 -2.16 -23.45
CA ALA A 101 37.71 -1.24 -23.62
C ALA A 101 38.10 -0.97 -25.08
N PRO A 102 38.20 -1.99 -25.96
CA PRO A 102 38.52 -1.78 -27.39
C PRO A 102 37.40 -1.04 -28.15
N LEU A 103 36.15 -1.05 -27.61
CA LEU A 103 34.97 -0.49 -28.24
C LEU A 103 34.66 0.94 -27.76
N LEU A 104 35.27 1.38 -26.67
CA LEU A 104 34.99 2.70 -26.05
C LEU A 104 35.11 3.88 -27.04
N PRO A 105 36.09 3.93 -27.96
CA PRO A 105 36.18 5.03 -28.93
C PRO A 105 34.93 5.17 -29.83
N GLU A 106 34.37 4.05 -30.26
CA GLU A 106 33.15 4.04 -31.10
C GLU A 106 31.89 4.24 -30.25
N LEU A 107 31.81 3.62 -29.07
CA LEU A 107 30.69 3.82 -28.13
C LEU A 107 30.56 5.28 -27.74
N ARG A 108 31.66 5.97 -27.43
CA ARG A 108 31.66 7.41 -27.11
C ARG A 108 31.16 8.28 -28.23
N LYS A 109 31.41 7.92 -29.51
CA LYS A 109 30.84 8.63 -30.65
C LYS A 109 29.31 8.50 -30.71
N PHE A 110 28.79 7.29 -30.42
CA PHE A 110 27.34 7.05 -30.45
C PHE A 110 26.61 7.65 -29.24
N LEU A 111 27.33 7.83 -28.12
CA LEU A 111 26.80 8.34 -26.85
C LEU A 111 27.25 9.78 -26.54
N ASP A 112 27.70 10.51 -27.55
CA ASP A 112 28.07 11.92 -27.40
C ASP A 112 26.84 12.75 -26.96
N ARG A 113 26.98 13.46 -25.84
CA ARG A 113 25.91 14.29 -25.28
C ARG A 113 25.48 15.44 -26.20
N ASN A 114 26.31 15.81 -27.17
CA ASN A 114 25.92 16.79 -28.17
C ASN A 114 25.00 16.23 -29.26
N ILE A 115 24.89 14.90 -29.38
CA ILE A 115 24.06 14.18 -30.33
C ILE A 115 22.77 13.68 -29.68
N LEU A 116 22.85 13.31 -28.41
CA LEU A 116 21.69 12.84 -27.64
C LEU A 116 20.86 14.04 -27.16
N ASP A 117 19.55 13.94 -27.36
CA ASP A 117 18.59 14.98 -27.00
C ASP A 117 17.38 14.34 -26.30
N LEU A 118 17.12 14.76 -25.04
CA LEU A 118 16.00 14.26 -24.23
C LEU A 118 14.63 14.51 -24.90
N GLN A 119 14.53 15.55 -25.74
CA GLN A 119 13.31 15.85 -26.47
C GLN A 119 13.20 15.07 -27.79
N ASN A 120 14.28 14.42 -28.22
CA ASN A 120 14.36 13.66 -29.45
C ASN A 120 14.69 12.18 -29.19
N ASN A 121 13.68 11.38 -28.96
CA ASN A 121 13.79 9.94 -28.72
C ASN A 121 14.44 9.15 -29.88
N GLU A 122 14.46 9.66 -31.09
CA GLU A 122 15.12 9.04 -32.24
C GLU A 122 16.63 9.02 -32.07
N SER A 123 17.20 10.02 -31.39
CA SER A 123 18.62 10.09 -31.07
C SER A 123 19.04 8.91 -30.20
N PHE A 124 18.25 8.62 -29.14
CA PHE A 124 18.50 7.48 -28.23
C PHE A 124 18.23 6.13 -28.89
N SER A 125 17.23 6.02 -29.75
CA SER A 125 16.97 4.77 -30.51
C SER A 125 18.09 4.45 -31.48
N THR A 126 18.66 5.47 -32.10
CA THR A 126 19.83 5.34 -32.98
C THR A 126 21.07 4.93 -32.19
N ALA A 127 21.31 5.55 -31.04
CA ALA A 127 22.42 5.22 -30.16
C ALA A 127 22.30 3.79 -29.63
N GLU A 128 21.11 3.38 -29.15
CA GLU A 128 20.80 2.00 -28.75
C GLU A 128 21.21 1.00 -29.83
N LYS A 129 20.67 1.18 -31.04
CA LYS A 129 20.92 0.27 -32.15
C LYS A 129 22.41 0.17 -32.46
N ASN A 130 23.10 1.31 -32.59
CA ASN A 130 24.51 1.34 -32.95
C ASN A 130 25.40 0.71 -31.87
N CYS A 131 25.15 1.00 -30.59
CA CYS A 131 25.89 0.41 -29.49
C CYS A 131 25.63 -1.11 -29.41
N GLN A 132 24.38 -1.54 -29.46
CA GLN A 132 24.01 -2.95 -29.39
C GLN A 132 24.59 -3.75 -30.56
N ASP A 133 24.54 -3.23 -31.78
CA ASP A 133 25.08 -3.89 -32.97
C ASP A 133 26.60 -3.98 -32.89
N LEU A 134 27.28 -3.00 -32.30
CA LEU A 134 28.72 -3.04 -32.06
C LEU A 134 29.08 -4.18 -31.08
N ILE A 135 28.38 -4.24 -29.93
CA ILE A 135 28.60 -5.26 -28.88
C ILE A 135 28.33 -6.68 -29.43
N ARG A 136 27.26 -6.89 -30.19
CA ARG A 136 26.89 -8.19 -30.74
C ARG A 136 27.95 -8.77 -31.68
N LYS A 137 28.67 -7.91 -32.42
CA LYS A 137 29.70 -8.34 -33.40
C LYS A 137 31.00 -8.77 -32.78
N VAL A 138 31.26 -8.45 -31.53
CA VAL A 138 32.52 -8.77 -30.86
C VAL A 138 32.38 -10.05 -30.10
N ASP A 139 33.27 -11.02 -30.34
CA ASP A 139 33.31 -12.25 -29.58
C ASP A 139 34.08 -12.09 -28.28
N PHE A 140 33.71 -12.88 -27.29
CA PHE A 140 34.49 -12.99 -26.06
C PHE A 140 35.88 -13.57 -26.33
N SER A 141 36.89 -13.15 -25.57
CA SER A 141 38.21 -13.79 -25.65
C SER A 141 38.15 -15.24 -25.20
N THR A 142 39.07 -16.04 -25.73
CA THR A 142 39.15 -17.48 -25.36
C THR A 142 39.35 -17.63 -23.86
N GLU A 143 40.15 -16.77 -23.24
CA GLU A 143 40.44 -16.77 -21.81
C GLU A 143 39.19 -16.45 -20.99
N PHE A 144 38.35 -15.49 -21.43
CA PHE A 144 37.09 -15.16 -20.75
C PHE A 144 36.10 -16.33 -20.88
N VAL A 145 35.94 -16.90 -22.08
CA VAL A 145 35.07 -18.07 -22.30
C VAL A 145 35.42 -19.20 -21.37
N GLU A 146 36.72 -19.45 -21.18
CA GLU A 146 37.17 -20.53 -20.31
C GLU A 146 37.00 -20.22 -18.83
N ALA A 147 37.17 -18.98 -18.41
CA ALA A 147 36.84 -18.55 -17.04
C ALA A 147 35.34 -18.77 -16.71
N VAL A 148 34.45 -18.41 -17.65
CA VAL A 148 33.00 -18.68 -17.53
C VAL A 148 32.74 -20.19 -17.50
N ARG A 149 33.46 -21.00 -18.29
CA ARG A 149 33.33 -22.47 -18.31
C ARG A 149 33.67 -23.08 -16.96
N VAL A 150 34.78 -22.69 -16.36
CA VAL A 150 35.21 -23.16 -15.03
C VAL A 150 34.12 -22.86 -13.99
N ALA A 151 33.58 -21.64 -14.01
CA ALA A 151 32.52 -21.24 -13.07
C ALA A 151 31.19 -21.99 -13.32
N PHE A 152 30.82 -22.15 -14.59
CA PHE A 152 29.63 -22.92 -14.96
C PHE A 152 29.77 -24.42 -14.56
N GLU A 153 30.89 -25.07 -14.84
CA GLU A 153 31.13 -26.47 -14.47
C GLU A 153 31.11 -26.66 -12.94
N TRP A 154 31.68 -25.69 -12.19
CA TRP A 154 31.58 -25.70 -10.73
C TRP A 154 30.13 -25.61 -10.28
N LEU A 155 29.32 -24.65 -10.83
CA LEU A 155 27.92 -24.48 -10.48
C LEU A 155 27.09 -25.71 -10.86
N ASP A 156 27.32 -26.28 -12.05
CA ASP A 156 26.63 -27.47 -12.54
C ASP A 156 26.99 -28.72 -11.73
N LYS A 157 28.19 -28.82 -11.20
CA LYS A 157 28.58 -29.89 -10.26
C LYS A 157 27.86 -29.79 -8.93
N LYS A 158 27.52 -28.55 -8.46
CA LYS A 158 26.74 -28.34 -7.23
C LYS A 158 25.29 -28.78 -7.43
N ASN A 159 24.68 -28.34 -8.51
CA ASN A 159 23.29 -28.62 -8.88
C ASN A 159 23.19 -29.02 -10.35
N PRO A 160 23.35 -30.32 -10.66
CA PRO A 160 23.36 -30.80 -12.05
C PRO A 160 22.03 -30.61 -12.76
N ASN A 161 22.10 -30.18 -14.01
CA ASN A 161 20.97 -30.11 -14.94
C ASN A 161 19.81 -29.17 -14.47
N VAL A 162 20.06 -28.24 -13.54
CA VAL A 162 19.09 -27.22 -13.22
C VAL A 162 19.23 -26.02 -14.16
N PRO A 163 18.15 -25.34 -14.49
CA PRO A 163 18.23 -24.11 -15.28
C PRO A 163 18.95 -23.00 -14.52
N ARG A 164 19.47 -22.02 -15.25
CA ARG A 164 20.14 -20.84 -14.70
C ARG A 164 19.37 -19.57 -15.03
N ALA A 165 19.34 -18.63 -14.10
CA ALA A 165 18.95 -17.24 -14.35
C ALA A 165 20.22 -16.42 -14.58
N VAL A 166 20.25 -15.67 -15.68
CA VAL A 166 21.34 -14.74 -16.00
C VAL A 166 20.78 -13.33 -15.93
N ARG A 167 21.24 -12.55 -14.96
CA ARG A 167 20.66 -11.25 -14.63
C ARG A 167 21.71 -10.15 -14.69
N SER A 168 21.33 -8.98 -15.19
CA SER A 168 22.12 -7.76 -15.01
C SER A 168 22.21 -7.38 -13.52
N THR A 169 23.33 -6.81 -13.14
CA THR A 169 23.56 -6.31 -11.80
C THR A 169 24.54 -5.12 -11.88
N ALA A 170 24.02 -3.94 -12.26
CA ALA A 170 24.84 -2.74 -12.34
C ALA A 170 25.02 -2.13 -10.94
N PRO A 171 26.20 -1.60 -10.60
CA PRO A 171 26.40 -0.86 -9.34
C PRO A 171 25.42 0.30 -9.15
N SER A 172 25.03 0.94 -10.23
CA SER A 172 24.07 2.06 -10.26
C SER A 172 22.59 1.62 -10.27
N GLU A 173 22.29 0.32 -10.36
CA GLU A 173 20.91 -0.18 -10.46
C GLU A 173 20.16 -0.11 -9.12
N ASP A 174 20.88 -0.22 -8.00
CA ASP A 174 20.34 -0.25 -6.65
C ASP A 174 20.80 0.95 -5.79
N GLY A 175 21.08 2.11 -6.41
CA GLY A 175 21.44 3.34 -5.69
C GLY A 175 20.24 3.92 -4.92
N GLY A 176 20.49 4.45 -3.69
CA GLY A 176 19.43 4.93 -2.77
C GLY A 176 18.56 6.08 -3.28
N GLU A 177 18.94 6.78 -4.35
CA GLU A 177 18.18 7.88 -4.95
C GLU A 177 17.54 7.51 -6.28
N PHE A 178 18.02 6.44 -6.96
CA PHE A 178 17.58 6.06 -8.30
C PHE A 178 17.42 4.55 -8.41
N SER A 179 16.28 4.11 -8.98
CA SER A 179 16.01 2.71 -9.27
C SER A 179 16.15 2.41 -10.76
N GLY A 180 17.04 1.48 -11.09
CA GLY A 180 17.24 0.98 -12.46
C GLY A 180 16.36 -0.23 -12.83
N SER A 181 15.30 -0.47 -12.05
CA SER A 181 14.44 -1.65 -12.21
C SER A 181 13.86 -1.76 -13.62
N GLY A 182 13.97 -2.96 -14.22
CA GLY A 182 13.41 -3.26 -15.54
C GLY A 182 14.14 -2.66 -16.74
N LYS A 183 15.20 -1.88 -16.55
CA LYS A 183 15.94 -1.22 -17.65
C LYS A 183 16.89 -2.15 -18.38
N TYR A 184 17.30 -3.24 -17.74
CA TYR A 184 18.24 -4.21 -18.29
C TYR A 184 17.60 -5.59 -18.46
N SER A 185 18.27 -6.49 -19.23
CA SER A 185 17.73 -7.80 -19.52
C SER A 185 18.05 -8.83 -18.45
N THR A 186 17.06 -9.64 -18.14
CA THR A 186 17.22 -10.94 -17.42
C THR A 186 16.86 -12.06 -18.39
N LYS A 187 17.67 -13.14 -18.38
CA LYS A 187 17.42 -14.36 -19.13
C LYS A 187 17.20 -15.52 -18.16
N LEU A 188 15.97 -16.00 -18.10
CA LEU A 188 15.56 -17.11 -17.25
C LEU A 188 15.69 -18.44 -18.00
N ARG A 189 15.76 -19.56 -17.25
CA ARG A 189 15.74 -20.94 -17.77
C ARG A 189 16.82 -21.24 -18.82
N GLN A 190 18.05 -20.76 -18.61
CA GLN A 190 19.15 -21.05 -19.48
C GLN A 190 19.74 -22.43 -19.12
N PHE A 191 19.80 -23.33 -20.10
CA PHE A 191 20.33 -24.68 -19.91
C PHE A 191 21.70 -24.85 -20.63
N GLY A 192 22.65 -25.38 -19.91
CA GLY A 192 23.96 -25.64 -20.45
C GLY A 192 24.82 -24.38 -20.67
N PHE A 193 26.10 -24.65 -20.95
CA PHE A 193 27.13 -23.61 -21.02
C PHE A 193 26.88 -22.56 -22.12
N GLU A 194 26.52 -23.00 -23.32
CA GLU A 194 26.39 -22.11 -24.47
C GLU A 194 25.22 -21.12 -24.31
N GLU A 195 24.11 -21.57 -23.73
CA GLU A 195 22.98 -20.66 -23.46
C GLU A 195 23.34 -19.63 -22.39
N VAL A 196 24.05 -20.04 -21.32
CA VAL A 196 24.50 -19.12 -20.26
C VAL A 196 25.49 -18.10 -20.83
N LEU A 197 26.44 -18.51 -21.66
CA LEU A 197 27.42 -17.62 -22.29
C LEU A 197 26.72 -16.59 -23.20
N ASN A 198 25.78 -17.05 -24.02
CA ASN A 198 24.96 -16.16 -24.85
C ASN A 198 24.08 -15.20 -24.03
N ALA A 199 23.54 -15.65 -22.90
CA ALA A 199 22.77 -14.84 -22.01
C ALA A 199 23.61 -13.76 -21.32
N ILE A 200 24.85 -14.05 -20.94
CA ILE A 200 25.82 -13.05 -20.44
C ILE A 200 26.04 -11.95 -21.50
N LYS A 201 26.26 -12.37 -22.77
CA LYS A 201 26.42 -11.42 -23.87
C LYS A 201 25.12 -10.56 -24.05
N ALA A 202 23.96 -11.17 -23.96
CA ALA A 202 22.68 -10.47 -24.05
C ALA A 202 22.50 -9.44 -22.91
N CYS A 203 22.97 -9.75 -21.70
CA CYS A 203 23.01 -8.78 -20.60
C CYS A 203 23.94 -7.60 -20.92
N PHE A 204 25.13 -7.85 -21.44
CA PHE A 204 26.05 -6.78 -21.86
C PHE A 204 25.44 -5.87 -22.96
N VAL A 205 24.75 -6.46 -23.91
CA VAL A 205 24.01 -5.71 -24.96
C VAL A 205 22.93 -4.84 -24.31
N SER A 206 22.21 -5.35 -23.31
CA SER A 206 21.09 -4.64 -22.66
C SER A 206 21.53 -3.42 -21.87
N ARG A 207 22.82 -3.31 -21.53
CA ARG A 207 23.40 -2.11 -20.91
C ARG A 207 23.11 -0.85 -21.72
N PHE A 208 22.97 -1.00 -23.04
CA PHE A 208 22.71 0.06 -23.99
C PHE A 208 21.26 0.09 -24.47
N ASN A 209 20.32 -0.43 -23.68
CA ASN A 209 18.90 -0.26 -23.95
C ASN A 209 18.54 1.22 -23.87
N ARG A 210 17.64 1.68 -24.75
CA ARG A 210 17.21 3.08 -24.83
C ARG A 210 16.76 3.63 -23.46
N GLY A 211 15.91 2.92 -22.75
CA GLY A 211 15.45 3.34 -21.42
C GLY A 211 16.58 3.51 -20.41
N ALA A 212 17.60 2.63 -20.44
CA ALA A 212 18.78 2.77 -19.59
C ALA A 212 19.64 3.99 -19.99
N LEU A 213 19.87 4.20 -21.30
CA LEU A 213 20.63 5.34 -21.80
C LEU A 213 19.93 6.68 -21.49
N HIS A 214 18.63 6.76 -21.73
CA HIS A 214 17.85 7.96 -21.47
C HIS A 214 17.89 8.33 -19.98
N TYR A 215 17.63 7.35 -19.11
CA TYR A 215 17.69 7.51 -17.66
C TYR A 215 19.06 7.99 -17.15
N GLN A 216 20.14 7.37 -17.65
CA GLN A 216 21.50 7.76 -17.26
C GLN A 216 21.90 9.12 -17.79
N PHE A 217 21.41 9.49 -18.97
CA PHE A 217 21.66 10.79 -19.57
C PHE A 217 20.94 11.91 -18.80
N SER A 218 19.73 11.66 -18.32
CA SER A 218 18.93 12.65 -17.56
C SER A 218 19.45 12.93 -16.16
N ALA A 219 20.33 12.06 -15.60
CA ALA A 219 20.86 12.19 -14.26
C ALA A 219 22.41 12.22 -14.22
N PRO A 220 23.08 13.22 -14.85
CA PRO A 220 24.54 13.26 -14.92
C PRO A 220 25.23 13.40 -13.55
N HIS A 221 24.55 13.95 -12.55
CA HIS A 221 25.05 14.03 -11.18
C HIS A 221 25.19 12.64 -10.52
N ALA A 222 24.39 11.67 -10.94
CA ALA A 222 24.44 10.30 -10.42
C ALA A 222 25.34 9.38 -11.24
N PHE A 223 25.37 9.54 -12.57
CA PHE A 223 26.03 8.61 -13.50
C PHE A 223 27.29 9.17 -14.16
N GLY A 224 27.58 10.46 -14.00
CA GLY A 224 28.70 11.13 -14.65
C GLY A 224 28.47 11.42 -16.13
N GLU A 225 29.49 11.96 -16.78
CA GLU A 225 29.42 12.43 -18.16
C GLU A 225 29.69 11.34 -19.21
N ASP A 226 30.50 10.34 -18.89
CA ASP A 226 30.90 9.29 -19.83
C ASP A 226 29.99 8.06 -19.76
N LEU A 227 28.89 8.10 -20.47
CA LEU A 227 27.91 7.02 -20.51
C LEU A 227 28.48 5.70 -21.10
N ALA A 228 29.59 5.76 -21.85
CA ALA A 228 30.18 4.57 -22.46
C ALA A 228 30.92 3.70 -21.45
N SER A 229 31.49 4.29 -20.42
CA SER A 229 32.39 3.60 -19.44
C SER A 229 31.69 3.23 -18.13
N LEU A 230 30.35 3.36 -18.00
CA LEU A 230 29.65 3.02 -16.78
C LEU A 230 29.80 1.55 -16.42
N SER A 231 29.97 1.29 -15.14
CA SER A 231 30.13 -0.05 -14.57
C SER A 231 28.93 -0.97 -14.85
N PHE A 232 29.23 -2.25 -15.11
CA PHE A 232 28.21 -3.26 -15.35
C PHE A 232 28.72 -4.66 -14.95
N ALA A 233 27.87 -5.45 -14.36
CA ALA A 233 28.18 -6.84 -13.99
C ALA A 233 27.00 -7.76 -14.34
N VAL A 234 27.22 -9.06 -14.31
CA VAL A 234 26.19 -10.06 -14.61
C VAL A 234 26.22 -11.16 -13.57
N MET A 235 25.08 -11.47 -12.99
CA MET A 235 24.88 -12.58 -12.06
C MET A 235 24.36 -13.81 -12.80
N VAL A 236 24.96 -14.97 -12.55
CA VAL A 236 24.47 -16.27 -12.99
C VAL A 236 24.10 -17.08 -11.76
N GLN A 237 22.82 -17.40 -11.62
CA GLN A 237 22.23 -18.00 -10.43
C GLN A 237 21.49 -19.29 -10.78
N ASP A 238 21.55 -20.28 -9.90
CA ASP A 238 20.71 -21.47 -10.01
C ASP A 238 19.23 -21.10 -9.99
N MET A 239 18.42 -21.84 -10.70
CA MET A 239 16.97 -21.74 -10.63
C MET A 239 16.38 -23.08 -10.20
N GLN A 240 15.36 -23.04 -9.36
CA GLN A 240 14.60 -24.26 -9.08
C GLN A 240 13.88 -24.75 -10.32
N PRO A 241 13.86 -26.09 -10.55
CA PRO A 241 13.24 -26.68 -11.73
C PRO A 241 11.73 -26.42 -11.81
N SER A 242 11.06 -26.29 -10.67
CA SER A 242 9.63 -25.97 -10.56
C SER A 242 9.41 -24.94 -9.49
N ILE A 243 8.55 -23.98 -9.78
CA ILE A 243 8.04 -22.96 -8.87
C ILE A 243 6.52 -23.01 -8.93
N ASP A 244 5.88 -23.08 -7.78
CA ASP A 244 4.42 -23.11 -7.70
C ASP A 244 3.86 -21.69 -7.70
N VAL A 245 4.43 -20.81 -6.88
CA VAL A 245 4.02 -19.39 -6.78
C VAL A 245 5.25 -18.51 -6.60
N ALA A 246 5.19 -17.29 -7.11
CA ALA A 246 6.21 -16.28 -6.91
C ALA A 246 5.62 -14.87 -6.83
N GLY A 247 6.40 -13.93 -6.28
CA GLY A 247 5.93 -12.57 -6.12
C GLY A 247 6.89 -11.70 -5.33
N THR A 248 6.34 -10.64 -4.75
CA THR A 248 7.06 -9.62 -3.99
C THR A 248 6.63 -9.60 -2.53
N ILE A 249 7.57 -9.26 -1.65
CA ILE A 249 7.37 -9.03 -0.22
C ILE A 249 7.94 -7.65 0.09
N PHE A 250 7.07 -6.69 0.39
CA PHE A 250 7.48 -5.38 0.88
C PHE A 250 7.42 -5.37 2.39
N THR A 251 8.50 -4.97 3.04
CA THR A 251 8.53 -4.86 4.50
C THR A 251 7.93 -3.56 5.03
N ALA A 252 7.18 -2.85 4.20
CA ALA A 252 6.35 -1.70 4.54
C ALA A 252 5.08 -1.72 3.68
N ASP A 253 4.02 -1.04 4.13
CA ASP A 253 2.92 -0.67 3.24
C ASP A 253 3.40 0.47 2.32
N THR A 254 3.61 0.16 1.06
CA THR A 254 4.17 1.10 0.07
C THR A 254 3.21 2.20 -0.35
N GLN A 255 1.92 2.05 -0.06
CA GLN A 255 0.91 3.05 -0.38
C GLN A 255 0.84 4.15 0.67
N SER A 256 0.82 3.77 1.95
CA SER A 256 0.80 4.72 3.07
C SER A 256 2.21 5.08 3.57
N ASN A 257 3.25 4.42 3.05
CA ASN A 257 4.62 4.48 3.54
C ASN A 257 4.78 4.03 5.00
N HIS A 258 3.93 3.10 5.46
CA HIS A 258 3.89 2.68 6.85
C HIS A 258 4.82 1.47 7.13
N PRO A 259 5.92 1.63 7.91
CA PRO A 259 6.89 0.56 8.18
C PRO A 259 6.36 -0.53 9.12
N GLY A 260 5.22 -0.33 9.79
CA GLY A 260 4.61 -1.30 10.70
C GLY A 260 3.96 -2.50 10.02
N PHE A 261 4.01 -2.59 8.69
CA PHE A 261 3.33 -3.64 7.91
C PHE A 261 4.28 -4.41 7.01
N VAL A 262 3.81 -5.58 6.59
CA VAL A 262 4.38 -6.37 5.49
C VAL A 262 3.28 -6.55 4.46
N GLU A 263 3.55 -6.17 3.22
CA GLU A 263 2.67 -6.40 2.08
C GLU A 263 3.27 -7.49 1.19
N ILE A 264 2.49 -8.51 0.85
CA ILE A 264 2.93 -9.58 -0.05
C ILE A 264 1.99 -9.66 -1.25
N ASN A 265 2.58 -9.80 -2.44
CA ASN A 265 1.86 -9.87 -3.71
C ASN A 265 2.37 -11.08 -4.50
N PHE A 266 1.54 -12.12 -4.62
CA PHE A 266 1.94 -13.40 -5.21
C PHE A 266 0.96 -13.88 -6.26
N THR A 267 1.48 -14.63 -7.24
CA THR A 267 0.70 -15.33 -8.27
C THR A 267 1.33 -16.68 -8.61
N TYR A 268 0.66 -17.45 -9.45
CA TYR A 268 1.17 -18.74 -9.94
C TYR A 268 2.39 -18.57 -10.87
N GLY A 269 3.31 -19.51 -10.81
CA GLY A 269 4.51 -19.58 -11.66
C GLY A 269 5.64 -18.64 -11.21
N LEU A 270 6.39 -18.09 -12.14
CA LEU A 270 7.57 -17.26 -11.89
C LEU A 270 7.20 -15.78 -11.65
N GLY A 271 8.05 -15.06 -10.91
CA GLY A 271 7.86 -13.69 -10.49
C GLY A 271 7.68 -12.65 -11.63
N GLU A 272 8.12 -12.97 -12.85
CA GLU A 272 7.90 -12.13 -14.04
C GLU A 272 6.43 -11.73 -14.21
N ALA A 273 5.50 -12.62 -13.84
CA ALA A 273 4.07 -12.35 -13.94
C ALA A 273 3.61 -11.18 -13.04
N VAL A 274 4.19 -11.03 -11.84
CA VAL A 274 3.92 -9.93 -10.92
C VAL A 274 4.72 -8.70 -11.31
N VAL A 275 6.03 -8.83 -11.46
CA VAL A 275 6.95 -7.71 -11.70
C VAL A 275 6.66 -6.98 -13.01
N SER A 276 6.22 -7.69 -14.04
CA SER A 276 5.79 -7.06 -15.31
C SER A 276 4.45 -6.32 -15.22
N GLY A 277 3.69 -6.51 -14.13
CA GLY A 277 2.34 -5.96 -13.97
C GLY A 277 1.28 -6.56 -14.90
N ARG A 278 1.61 -7.61 -15.64
CA ARG A 278 0.71 -8.25 -16.61
C ARG A 278 -0.42 -9.02 -15.94
N VAL A 279 -0.19 -9.48 -14.71
CA VAL A 279 -1.15 -10.27 -13.94
C VAL A 279 -1.49 -9.56 -12.64
N SER A 280 -2.78 -9.43 -12.35
CA SER A 280 -3.23 -8.97 -11.03
C SER A 280 -3.01 -10.09 -10.02
N SER A 281 -2.06 -9.92 -9.10
CA SER A 281 -1.70 -10.88 -8.06
C SER A 281 -2.68 -10.89 -6.89
N ASP A 282 -2.66 -11.95 -6.11
CA ASP A 282 -3.23 -11.94 -4.77
C ASP A 282 -2.36 -11.06 -3.86
N SER A 283 -2.99 -10.25 -3.02
CA SER A 283 -2.31 -9.33 -2.12
C SER A 283 -2.77 -9.53 -0.69
N TRP A 284 -1.84 -9.63 0.25
CA TRP A 284 -2.08 -9.67 1.70
C TRP A 284 -1.30 -8.56 2.39
N ILE A 285 -1.89 -7.98 3.42
CA ILE A 285 -1.22 -7.03 4.32
C ILE A 285 -1.26 -7.58 5.74
N PHE A 286 -0.08 -7.67 6.34
CA PHE A 286 0.09 -8.13 7.72
C PHE A 286 0.70 -7.02 8.58
N ALA A 287 0.22 -6.88 9.80
CA ALA A 287 0.85 -6.03 10.81
C ALA A 287 2.05 -6.76 11.46
N LYS A 288 3.19 -6.11 11.55
CA LYS A 288 4.44 -6.70 12.07
C LYS A 288 4.35 -7.05 13.56
N ARG A 289 3.75 -6.18 14.39
CA ARG A 289 3.71 -6.40 15.83
C ARG A 289 2.97 -7.68 16.24
N PRO A 290 1.78 -8.01 15.73
CA PRO A 290 1.17 -9.32 15.96
C PRO A 290 2.05 -10.48 15.51
N LEU A 291 2.69 -10.40 14.34
CA LEU A 291 3.60 -11.43 13.85
C LEU A 291 4.78 -11.67 14.80
N ARG A 292 5.39 -10.60 15.34
CA ARG A 292 6.46 -10.70 16.37
C ARG A 292 5.97 -11.40 17.63
N LEU A 293 4.72 -11.19 17.99
CA LEU A 293 4.08 -11.83 19.14
C LEU A 293 3.55 -13.25 18.82
N LYS A 294 3.80 -13.77 17.63
CA LYS A 294 3.27 -15.05 17.11
C LYS A 294 1.74 -15.13 17.18
N LYS A 295 1.09 -14.02 16.81
CA LYS A 295 -0.36 -13.85 16.77
C LYS A 295 -0.82 -13.63 15.33
N ASP A 296 -2.14 -13.67 15.11
CA ASP A 296 -2.71 -13.37 13.79
C ASP A 296 -2.45 -11.89 13.45
N GLY A 297 -1.66 -11.68 12.40
CA GLY A 297 -1.29 -10.35 11.91
C GLY A 297 -2.03 -9.93 10.64
N LEU A 298 -2.87 -10.78 10.05
CA LEU A 298 -3.57 -10.49 8.80
C LEU A 298 -4.62 -9.40 9.00
N ILE A 299 -4.45 -8.27 8.28
CA ILE A 299 -5.37 -7.13 8.35
C ILE A 299 -6.11 -6.85 7.05
N ASP A 300 -5.58 -7.30 5.91
CA ASP A 300 -6.25 -7.12 4.62
C ASP A 300 -5.87 -8.22 3.64
N PHE A 301 -6.79 -8.55 2.74
CA PHE A 301 -6.58 -9.49 1.65
C PHE A 301 -7.38 -9.08 0.42
N LYS A 302 -6.73 -9.10 -0.74
CA LYS A 302 -7.36 -8.85 -2.03
C LYS A 302 -7.05 -9.99 -3.00
N LEU A 303 -8.10 -10.63 -3.51
CA LEU A 303 -7.97 -11.68 -4.53
C LEU A 303 -7.63 -11.05 -5.89
N GLY A 304 -6.57 -11.50 -6.52
CA GLY A 304 -6.17 -11.12 -7.88
C GLY A 304 -6.95 -11.88 -8.95
N GLU A 305 -7.03 -11.32 -10.14
CA GLU A 305 -7.72 -11.98 -11.25
C GLU A 305 -6.92 -13.17 -11.83
N LYS A 306 -5.60 -13.14 -11.76
CA LYS A 306 -4.67 -14.21 -12.15
C LYS A 306 -5.05 -14.96 -13.44
N GLN A 307 -5.42 -14.22 -14.50
CA GLN A 307 -5.90 -14.82 -15.76
C GLN A 307 -4.82 -15.60 -16.50
N GLU A 308 -3.54 -15.23 -16.30
CA GLU A 308 -2.37 -15.84 -16.90
C GLU A 308 -1.32 -16.14 -15.83
N TYR A 309 -0.38 -17.03 -16.15
CA TYR A 309 0.83 -17.26 -15.37
C TYR A 309 2.04 -17.42 -16.30
N PHE A 310 3.23 -17.24 -15.75
CA PHE A 310 4.50 -17.36 -16.48
C PHE A 310 5.35 -18.46 -15.84
N ASP A 311 5.80 -19.42 -16.64
CA ASP A 311 6.72 -20.49 -16.19
C ASP A 311 8.01 -20.58 -17.04
N GLY A 312 8.27 -19.53 -17.83
CA GLY A 312 9.25 -19.39 -18.90
C GLY A 312 8.57 -19.06 -20.22
N GLU A 313 7.30 -19.41 -20.34
CA GLU A 313 6.37 -18.99 -21.38
C GLU A 313 5.05 -18.55 -20.75
N TRP A 314 4.24 -17.77 -21.47
CA TRP A 314 2.96 -17.30 -20.98
C TRP A 314 1.85 -18.31 -21.23
N HIS A 315 1.10 -18.66 -20.17
CA HIS A 315 -0.02 -19.60 -20.23
C HIS A 315 -1.27 -18.97 -19.65
N LYS A 316 -2.44 -19.34 -20.17
CA LYS A 316 -3.72 -18.99 -19.54
C LYS A 316 -3.92 -19.83 -18.31
N ASN A 317 -4.40 -19.21 -17.25
CA ASN A 317 -4.76 -19.92 -16.03
C ASN A 317 -6.14 -20.57 -16.17
N THR A 318 -6.40 -21.60 -15.37
CA THR A 318 -7.74 -22.20 -15.30
C THR A 318 -8.69 -21.25 -14.55
N PRO A 319 -10.01 -21.24 -14.89
CA PRO A 319 -11.00 -20.46 -14.13
C PRO A 319 -10.99 -20.78 -12.62
N GLU A 320 -10.75 -22.05 -12.27
CA GLU A 320 -10.65 -22.50 -10.89
C GLU A 320 -9.46 -21.84 -10.16
N ASN A 321 -8.26 -21.84 -10.75
CA ASN A 321 -7.09 -21.20 -10.17
C ASN A 321 -7.23 -19.68 -10.11
N SER A 322 -7.87 -19.06 -11.11
CA SER A 322 -8.13 -17.62 -11.10
C SER A 322 -9.07 -17.21 -9.95
N ALA A 323 -10.00 -18.08 -9.57
CA ALA A 323 -10.99 -17.82 -8.51
C ALA A 323 -10.48 -18.17 -7.09
N LYS A 324 -9.34 -18.86 -6.96
CA LYS A 324 -8.76 -19.27 -5.67
C LYS A 324 -7.56 -18.42 -5.29
N LYS A 325 -7.29 -18.34 -3.99
CA LYS A 325 -5.99 -17.86 -3.50
C LYS A 325 -4.86 -18.72 -4.05
N CYS A 326 -3.76 -18.12 -4.48
CA CYS A 326 -2.59 -18.87 -4.96
C CYS A 326 -1.87 -19.61 -3.83
N MET A 327 -2.10 -19.22 -2.57
CA MET A 327 -1.62 -19.90 -1.36
C MET A 327 -2.57 -19.68 -0.19
N SER A 328 -2.39 -20.44 0.88
CA SER A 328 -3.20 -20.27 2.12
C SER A 328 -2.80 -19.04 2.90
N ASP A 329 -3.71 -18.52 3.74
CA ASP A 329 -3.40 -17.40 4.66
C ASP A 329 -2.29 -17.77 5.67
N GLU A 330 -2.16 -19.05 6.03
CA GLU A 330 -1.08 -19.54 6.90
C GLU A 330 0.29 -19.48 6.20
N THR A 331 0.36 -19.88 4.93
CA THR A 331 1.56 -19.71 4.12
C THR A 331 1.92 -18.25 3.96
N ALA A 332 0.93 -17.40 3.68
CA ALA A 332 1.10 -15.96 3.55
C ALA A 332 1.61 -15.32 4.87
N SER A 333 1.10 -15.75 6.02
CA SER A 333 1.58 -15.33 7.35
C SER A 333 3.03 -15.74 7.60
N THR A 334 3.39 -16.98 7.22
CA THR A 334 4.79 -17.47 7.29
C THR A 334 5.71 -16.62 6.41
N LEU A 335 5.29 -16.32 5.17
CA LEU A 335 6.05 -15.44 4.27
C LEU A 335 6.24 -14.03 4.82
N SER A 336 5.18 -13.47 5.40
CA SER A 336 5.24 -12.14 6.01
C SER A 336 6.20 -12.12 7.21
N THR A 337 6.22 -13.19 8.00
CA THR A 337 7.18 -13.36 9.10
C THR A 337 8.61 -13.47 8.57
N ILE A 338 8.84 -14.25 7.52
CA ILE A 338 10.15 -14.36 6.86
C ILE A 338 10.58 -13.01 6.28
N GLY A 339 9.69 -12.31 5.58
CA GLY A 339 9.98 -10.98 5.03
C GLY A 339 10.33 -9.97 6.11
N MET A 340 9.57 -9.94 7.22
CA MET A 340 9.86 -9.10 8.39
C MET A 340 11.24 -9.41 8.98
N LEU A 341 11.56 -10.70 9.20
CA LEU A 341 12.86 -11.11 9.75
C LEU A 341 14.03 -10.77 8.82
N LEU A 342 13.85 -10.93 7.50
CA LEU A 342 14.85 -10.52 6.52
C LEU A 342 15.03 -9.00 6.52
N GLY A 343 13.95 -8.21 6.59
CA GLY A 343 14.03 -6.76 6.73
C GLY A 343 14.75 -6.34 8.01
N ASP A 344 14.50 -7.01 9.13
CA ASP A 344 15.22 -6.80 10.39
C ASP A 344 16.71 -7.16 10.25
N LEU A 345 17.03 -8.25 9.58
CA LEU A 345 18.41 -8.65 9.29
C LEU A 345 19.14 -7.59 8.47
N PHE A 346 18.53 -7.08 7.41
CA PHE A 346 19.14 -6.04 6.56
C PHE A 346 19.34 -4.72 7.31
N ARG A 347 18.41 -4.32 8.15
CA ARG A 347 18.60 -3.12 9.03
C ARG A 347 19.74 -3.30 10.01
N GLU A 348 19.95 -4.50 10.53
CA GLU A 348 21.07 -4.79 11.42
C GLU A 348 22.42 -4.71 10.71
N LEU A 349 22.45 -4.96 9.41
CA LEU A 349 23.67 -5.09 8.61
C LEU A 349 23.99 -3.86 7.77
N ASP A 350 22.98 -3.07 7.42
CA ASP A 350 23.09 -1.88 6.57
C ASP A 350 22.35 -0.72 7.23
N VAL A 351 23.10 0.20 7.83
CA VAL A 351 22.58 1.33 8.60
C VAL A 351 21.71 2.29 7.74
N GLU A 352 21.83 2.23 6.42
CA GLU A 352 21.08 3.09 5.49
C GLU A 352 19.76 2.47 5.02
N SER A 353 19.56 1.16 5.17
CA SER A 353 18.36 0.47 4.69
C SER A 353 17.26 0.49 5.74
N VAL A 354 16.19 1.26 5.50
CA VAL A 354 15.05 1.35 6.43
C VAL A 354 14.09 0.16 6.23
N GLU A 355 13.63 -0.10 5.01
CA GLU A 355 12.70 -1.18 4.66
C GLU A 355 13.08 -1.81 3.32
N SER A 356 12.61 -3.05 3.07
CA SER A 356 13.05 -3.87 1.92
C SER A 356 11.90 -4.28 1.00
N ASP A 357 12.20 -4.28 -0.29
CA ASP A 357 11.47 -4.94 -1.37
C ASP A 357 12.20 -6.25 -1.70
N LEU A 358 11.52 -7.37 -1.52
CA LEU A 358 12.04 -8.71 -1.74
C LEU A 358 11.28 -9.38 -2.87
N GLU A 359 11.99 -9.99 -3.83
CA GLU A 359 11.39 -10.92 -4.76
C GLU A 359 11.61 -12.35 -4.24
N ALA A 360 10.53 -13.16 -4.23
CA ALA A 360 10.57 -14.51 -3.70
C ALA A 360 9.76 -15.48 -4.55
N ALA A 361 10.17 -16.74 -4.51
CA ALA A 361 9.52 -17.86 -5.18
C ALA A 361 9.37 -19.04 -4.22
N ILE A 362 8.28 -19.81 -4.33
CA ILE A 362 7.98 -20.94 -3.45
C ILE A 362 7.84 -22.22 -4.26
N ASN A 363 8.45 -23.27 -3.73
CA ASN A 363 8.20 -24.63 -4.15
C ASN A 363 7.52 -25.39 -3.00
N PHE A 364 6.25 -25.70 -3.13
CA PHE A 364 5.48 -26.39 -2.10
C PHE A 364 5.89 -27.85 -1.93
N LYS A 365 6.46 -28.51 -2.97
CA LYS A 365 6.90 -29.91 -2.86
C LYS A 365 8.14 -30.04 -1.96
N THR A 366 9.04 -29.08 -2.04
CA THR A 366 10.26 -29.06 -1.21
C THR A 366 10.09 -28.25 0.05
N ASN A 367 8.95 -27.57 0.19
CA ASN A 367 8.64 -26.66 1.29
C ASN A 367 9.72 -25.56 1.44
N THR A 368 10.14 -24.97 0.32
CA THR A 368 11.22 -23.98 0.27
C THR A 368 10.72 -22.65 -0.26
N ILE A 369 11.25 -21.56 0.31
CA ILE A 369 11.18 -20.21 -0.23
C ILE A 369 12.56 -19.79 -0.70
N ILE A 370 12.63 -19.33 -1.93
CA ILE A 370 13.84 -18.81 -2.58
C ILE A 370 13.74 -17.30 -2.64
N ILE A 371 14.68 -16.61 -2.03
CA ILE A 371 14.80 -15.15 -2.16
C ILE A 371 15.63 -14.88 -3.42
N THR A 372 15.02 -14.27 -4.42
CA THR A 372 15.65 -14.04 -5.73
C THR A 372 16.21 -12.65 -5.91
N GLN A 373 15.73 -11.67 -5.14
CA GLN A 373 16.24 -10.30 -5.14
C GLN A 373 15.87 -9.59 -3.83
N GLN A 374 16.71 -8.60 -3.44
CA GLN A 374 16.42 -7.67 -2.35
C GLN A 374 16.83 -6.25 -2.74
N ARG A 375 15.99 -5.27 -2.45
CA ARG A 375 16.25 -3.83 -2.64
C ARG A 375 15.77 -3.05 -1.42
N ALA A 376 16.35 -1.85 -1.21
CA ALA A 376 15.78 -0.88 -0.27
C ALA A 376 14.54 -0.23 -0.88
N ILE A 377 13.52 0.02 -0.06
CA ILE A 377 12.36 0.83 -0.47
C ILE A 377 12.75 2.30 -0.35
N THR A 378 12.91 2.98 -1.48
CA THR A 378 13.38 4.37 -1.56
C THR A 378 12.26 5.41 -1.44
N THR A 379 11.00 4.98 -1.57
CA THR A 379 9.83 5.86 -1.65
C THR A 379 9.24 6.26 -0.30
N LEU A 380 9.82 5.82 0.82
CA LEU A 380 9.29 6.05 2.18
C LEU A 380 9.58 7.47 2.72
N LYS A 381 9.77 8.47 1.86
CA LYS A 381 10.04 9.85 2.29
C LYS A 381 8.73 10.58 2.62
N HIS A 382 8.71 11.29 3.74
CA HIS A 382 7.61 12.17 4.13
C HIS A 382 8.04 13.63 4.06
N GLU A 383 7.31 14.42 3.29
CA GLU A 383 7.52 15.86 3.25
C GLU A 383 6.75 16.54 4.41
N PRO A 384 7.30 17.58 5.03
CA PRO A 384 6.63 18.33 6.11
C PRO A 384 5.55 19.26 5.55
N VAL A 385 4.78 18.79 4.57
CA VAL A 385 3.79 19.57 3.86
C VAL A 385 2.45 18.83 3.89
N HIS A 386 1.41 19.56 4.30
CA HIS A 386 0.04 19.07 4.16
C HIS A 386 -0.58 19.63 2.89
N ARG A 387 -1.10 18.75 2.03
CA ARG A 387 -1.82 19.11 0.79
C ARG A 387 -3.30 18.81 0.93
N LYS A 388 -4.14 19.84 0.78
CA LYS A 388 -5.60 19.71 0.64
C LYS A 388 -5.96 19.94 -0.82
N PHE A 389 -6.63 18.97 -1.41
CA PHE A 389 -7.11 19.03 -2.79
C PHE A 389 -8.60 19.38 -2.79
N THR A 390 -8.99 20.41 -3.52
CA THR A 390 -10.38 20.84 -3.64
C THR A 390 -10.77 20.88 -5.11
N LEU A 391 -11.78 20.10 -5.49
CA LEU A 391 -12.38 20.12 -6.82
C LEU A 391 -13.74 20.83 -6.74
N ASP A 392 -13.97 21.83 -7.58
CA ASP A 392 -15.25 22.53 -7.59
C ASP A 392 -16.39 21.57 -7.94
N GLY A 393 -17.43 21.60 -7.13
CA GLY A 393 -18.58 20.71 -7.25
C GLY A 393 -18.54 19.46 -6.34
N LEU A 394 -17.43 19.22 -5.62
CA LEU A 394 -17.39 18.28 -4.50
C LEU A 394 -17.69 19.05 -3.20
N ASN A 395 -18.64 18.54 -2.41
CA ASN A 395 -18.83 19.02 -1.05
C ASN A 395 -17.77 18.43 -0.09
N GLU A 396 -17.77 18.89 1.17
CA GLU A 396 -16.80 18.42 2.18
C GLU A 396 -16.90 16.92 2.50
N ASP A 397 -18.06 16.31 2.25
CA ASP A 397 -18.29 14.86 2.42
C ASP A 397 -17.89 14.05 1.16
N GLY A 398 -17.33 14.71 0.14
CA GLY A 398 -16.94 14.06 -1.12
C GLY A 398 -18.11 13.68 -2.03
N GLN A 399 -19.29 14.26 -1.80
CA GLN A 399 -20.45 14.11 -2.67
C GLN A 399 -20.42 15.14 -3.80
N GLU A 400 -20.79 14.69 -4.98
CA GLU A 400 -20.83 15.51 -6.19
C GLU A 400 -22.12 16.35 -6.22
N ASN A 401 -22.03 17.62 -6.58
CA ASN A 401 -23.22 18.40 -6.89
C ASN A 401 -23.76 18.00 -8.27
N ALA A 402 -25.00 18.36 -8.58
CA ALA A 402 -25.66 17.98 -9.85
C ALA A 402 -24.88 18.39 -11.11
N THR A 403 -24.09 19.47 -11.03
CA THR A 403 -23.27 19.95 -12.16
C THR A 403 -22.06 19.04 -12.37
N LEU A 404 -21.34 18.66 -11.31
CA LEU A 404 -20.20 17.77 -11.39
C LEU A 404 -20.65 16.35 -11.73
N GLU A 405 -21.72 15.86 -11.12
CA GLU A 405 -22.31 14.54 -11.38
C GLU A 405 -22.70 14.38 -12.86
N SER A 406 -23.22 15.44 -13.50
CA SER A 406 -23.59 15.43 -14.92
C SER A 406 -22.39 15.26 -15.87
N THR A 407 -21.17 15.55 -15.41
CA THR A 407 -19.93 15.44 -16.17
C THR A 407 -19.10 14.20 -15.82
N LEU A 408 -19.58 13.38 -14.88
CA LEU A 408 -18.90 12.16 -14.47
C LEU A 408 -18.89 11.14 -15.61
N LEU A 409 -17.68 10.85 -16.12
CA LEU A 409 -17.47 9.85 -17.16
C LEU A 409 -17.32 8.45 -16.56
N LEU A 410 -16.54 8.33 -15.52
CA LEU A 410 -16.19 7.06 -14.92
C LEU A 410 -15.76 7.24 -13.46
N LYS A 411 -16.44 6.52 -12.55
CA LYS A 411 -15.96 6.25 -11.19
C LYS A 411 -15.67 4.77 -11.10
N SER A 412 -14.42 4.40 -11.14
CA SER A 412 -13.98 3.02 -11.34
C SER A 412 -13.64 2.34 -10.04
N LYS A 413 -13.78 1.01 -9.99
CA LYS A 413 -13.19 0.17 -8.94
C LYS A 413 -11.65 0.03 -9.08
N GLY A 414 -11.01 0.78 -10.01
CA GLY A 414 -9.58 0.91 -10.11
C GLY A 414 -8.95 1.54 -8.85
N ILE A 415 -7.65 1.65 -8.85
CA ILE A 415 -6.88 2.08 -7.70
C ILE A 415 -6.07 3.32 -8.08
N ASN A 416 -6.21 4.41 -7.33
CA ASN A 416 -5.24 5.50 -7.35
C ASN A 416 -3.94 4.99 -6.74
N ALA A 417 -2.86 5.01 -7.49
CA ALA A 417 -1.62 4.34 -7.11
C ALA A 417 -0.37 5.23 -7.28
N GLY A 418 -0.48 6.37 -7.94
CA GLY A 418 0.56 7.40 -8.04
C GLY A 418 0.55 8.36 -6.86
N ILE A 419 1.03 9.58 -7.07
CA ILE A 419 0.86 10.65 -6.09
C ILE A 419 -0.58 11.17 -6.09
N PRO A 420 -1.15 11.56 -4.94
CA PRO A 420 -2.45 12.21 -4.90
C PRO A 420 -2.43 13.53 -5.70
N SER A 421 -3.38 13.69 -6.60
CA SER A 421 -3.46 14.90 -7.43
C SER A 421 -4.84 15.07 -8.06
N ILE A 422 -5.16 16.31 -8.45
CA ILE A 422 -6.19 16.60 -9.43
C ILE A 422 -5.47 17.17 -10.67
N THR A 423 -5.76 16.62 -11.82
CA THR A 423 -5.13 17.09 -13.06
C THR A 423 -6.10 17.02 -14.23
N HIS A 424 -5.90 17.87 -15.23
CA HIS A 424 -6.65 17.82 -16.47
C HIS A 424 -5.71 17.67 -17.65
N GLY A 425 -6.20 17.01 -18.67
CA GLY A 425 -5.44 16.78 -19.88
C GLY A 425 -6.28 16.12 -20.96
N VAL A 426 -5.70 16.07 -22.16
CA VAL A 426 -6.31 15.39 -23.29
C VAL A 426 -5.82 13.95 -23.33
N VAL A 427 -6.76 13.03 -23.46
CA VAL A 427 -6.48 11.59 -23.46
C VAL A 427 -5.74 11.19 -24.75
N ILE A 428 -4.64 10.47 -24.58
CA ILE A 428 -4.04 9.61 -25.61
C ILE A 428 -4.31 8.16 -25.22
N SER A 429 -5.18 7.52 -25.98
CA SER A 429 -5.56 6.13 -25.76
C SER A 429 -4.83 5.22 -26.74
N LEU A 430 -3.94 4.35 -26.22
CA LEU A 430 -3.13 3.42 -27.02
C LEU A 430 -3.14 2.03 -26.41
N PHE A 431 -3.79 1.10 -27.11
CA PHE A 431 -3.90 -0.31 -26.72
C PHE A 431 -3.26 -1.22 -27.74
N GLY A 432 -2.57 -2.25 -27.29
CA GLY A 432 -1.94 -3.28 -28.10
C GLY A 432 -0.91 -4.08 -27.29
N GLU A 433 -0.41 -5.15 -27.88
CA GLU A 433 0.59 -6.03 -27.28
C GLU A 433 1.59 -6.51 -28.36
N GLY A 434 2.75 -7.01 -27.91
CA GLY A 434 3.75 -7.63 -28.79
C GLY A 434 4.69 -6.67 -29.49
N ALA A 435 5.53 -7.25 -30.38
CA ALA A 435 6.64 -6.52 -31.02
C ALA A 435 6.19 -5.38 -31.96
N GLU A 436 5.06 -5.54 -32.61
CA GLU A 436 4.51 -4.52 -33.50
C GLU A 436 4.01 -3.31 -32.71
N PHE A 437 3.29 -3.54 -31.63
CA PHE A 437 2.83 -2.46 -30.74
C PHE A 437 4.02 -1.70 -30.17
N LYS A 438 5.04 -2.41 -29.69
CA LYS A 438 6.27 -1.79 -29.17
C LYS A 438 6.94 -0.90 -30.20
N ARG A 439 7.08 -1.38 -31.44
CA ARG A 439 7.73 -0.63 -32.53
C ARG A 439 6.97 0.66 -32.88
N ASP A 440 5.63 0.59 -32.90
CA ASP A 440 4.79 1.67 -33.44
C ASP A 440 4.28 2.62 -32.34
N PHE A 441 4.38 2.27 -31.07
CA PHE A 441 3.79 3.02 -29.97
C PHE A 441 4.24 4.47 -29.90
N GLU A 442 5.54 4.69 -29.87
CA GLU A 442 6.12 6.03 -29.72
C GLU A 442 5.76 6.94 -30.89
N LYS A 443 5.82 6.43 -32.11
CA LYS A 443 5.39 7.17 -33.30
C LYS A 443 3.93 7.59 -33.17
N LYS A 444 3.04 6.67 -32.80
CA LYS A 444 1.61 6.96 -32.61
C LYS A 444 1.37 7.94 -31.46
N PHE A 445 2.12 7.82 -30.37
CA PHE A 445 2.03 8.74 -29.25
C PHE A 445 2.41 10.16 -29.67
N ASN A 446 3.56 10.34 -30.34
CA ASN A 446 4.04 11.64 -30.80
C ASN A 446 3.15 12.28 -31.84
N GLU A 447 2.60 11.50 -32.80
CA GLU A 447 1.63 11.98 -33.79
C GLU A 447 0.36 12.51 -33.08
N LYS A 448 -0.20 11.77 -32.12
CA LYS A 448 -1.38 12.20 -31.35
C LYS A 448 -1.07 13.40 -30.48
N LYS A 449 0.07 13.42 -29.79
CA LYS A 449 0.50 14.56 -28.98
C LYS A 449 0.60 15.83 -29.83
N LYS A 450 1.21 15.73 -31.01
CA LYS A 450 1.27 16.87 -31.97
C LYS A 450 -0.13 17.38 -32.34
N GLN A 451 -1.07 16.48 -32.65
CA GLN A 451 -2.45 16.88 -32.96
C GLN A 451 -3.14 17.59 -31.77
N ILE A 452 -2.84 17.15 -30.54
CA ILE A 452 -3.34 17.77 -29.29
C ILE A 452 -2.72 19.18 -29.16
N THR A 453 -1.41 19.30 -29.32
CA THR A 453 -0.70 20.59 -29.26
C THR A 453 -1.20 21.55 -30.30
N ASP A 454 -1.38 21.10 -31.55
CA ASP A 454 -1.91 21.91 -32.65
C ASP A 454 -3.35 22.43 -32.37
N LYS A 455 -4.15 21.64 -31.65
CA LYS A 455 -5.55 21.96 -31.31
C LYS A 455 -5.71 22.80 -30.06
N TYR A 456 -4.97 22.49 -29.01
CA TYR A 456 -5.18 23.04 -27.66
C TYR A 456 -4.03 23.94 -27.17
N GLY A 457 -2.92 23.99 -27.91
CA GLY A 457 -1.70 24.71 -27.55
C GLY A 457 -0.73 23.88 -26.66
N ASP A 458 0.50 24.34 -26.52
CA ASP A 458 1.61 23.62 -25.86
C ASP A 458 1.42 23.41 -24.35
N LYS A 459 0.55 24.21 -23.73
CA LYS A 459 0.32 24.16 -22.28
C LYS A 459 -0.68 23.08 -21.83
N ILE A 460 -1.34 22.40 -22.77
CA ILE A 460 -2.31 21.36 -22.40
C ILE A 460 -1.59 20.08 -22.00
N GLY A 461 -1.97 19.50 -20.89
CA GLY A 461 -1.45 18.21 -20.44
C GLY A 461 -1.97 17.04 -21.27
N VAL A 462 -1.22 15.96 -21.29
CA VAL A 462 -1.60 14.70 -21.93
C VAL A 462 -1.79 13.63 -20.86
N ILE A 463 -2.90 12.90 -20.95
CA ILE A 463 -3.17 11.74 -20.08
C ILE A 463 -3.06 10.47 -20.92
N LEU A 464 -2.08 9.63 -20.61
CA LEU A 464 -1.91 8.34 -21.28
C LEU A 464 -2.89 7.31 -20.73
N VAL A 465 -3.65 6.66 -21.60
CA VAL A 465 -4.53 5.54 -21.27
C VAL A 465 -4.08 4.31 -22.08
N THR A 466 -3.72 3.23 -21.38
CA THR A 466 -3.19 2.01 -22.01
C THR A 466 -3.58 0.75 -21.21
N ALA A 467 -3.29 -0.44 -21.74
CA ALA A 467 -3.53 -1.68 -21.00
C ALA A 467 -2.62 -1.78 -19.77
N MET A 468 -1.33 -1.50 -19.96
CA MET A 468 -0.28 -1.48 -18.93
C MET A 468 0.91 -0.70 -19.50
N THR A 469 1.86 -0.28 -18.64
CA THR A 469 3.08 0.35 -19.08
C THR A 469 4.27 -0.60 -19.02
N TYR A 470 5.29 -0.30 -19.81
CA TYR A 470 6.54 -1.03 -19.89
C TYR A 470 7.71 -0.05 -19.81
N PRO A 471 8.93 -0.47 -19.36
CA PRO A 471 10.08 0.43 -19.26
C PRO A 471 10.43 1.15 -20.57
N TRP A 472 10.17 0.54 -21.72
CA TRP A 472 10.39 1.19 -23.02
C TRP A 472 9.38 2.30 -23.34
N MET A 473 8.30 2.46 -22.58
CA MET A 473 7.32 3.53 -22.72
C MET A 473 7.67 4.78 -21.90
N GLU A 474 8.63 4.70 -20.98
CA GLU A 474 9.02 5.77 -20.05
C GLU A 474 9.23 7.13 -20.76
N PRO A 475 9.95 7.22 -21.91
CA PRO A 475 10.14 8.50 -22.58
C PRO A 475 8.84 9.16 -23.07
N SER A 476 7.80 8.37 -23.33
CA SER A 476 6.47 8.91 -23.62
C SER A 476 5.70 9.26 -22.35
N MET A 477 5.88 8.48 -21.28
CA MET A 477 5.25 8.73 -19.97
C MET A 477 5.76 10.03 -19.34
N GLU A 478 7.04 10.37 -19.47
CA GLU A 478 7.63 11.65 -19.02
C GLU A 478 6.96 12.87 -19.64
N GLN A 479 6.31 12.72 -20.78
CA GLN A 479 5.60 13.77 -21.49
C GLN A 479 4.11 13.85 -21.12
N THR A 480 3.67 13.14 -20.10
CA THR A 480 2.27 13.07 -19.65
C THR A 480 2.09 13.78 -18.31
N VAL A 481 0.85 14.14 -18.00
CA VAL A 481 0.46 14.66 -16.68
C VAL A 481 -0.20 13.60 -15.82
N ALA A 482 -0.56 12.45 -16.38
CA ALA A 482 -1.05 11.28 -15.66
C ALA A 482 -0.98 10.03 -16.54
N CYS A 483 -0.90 8.85 -15.90
CA CYS A 483 -0.95 7.55 -16.54
C CYS A 483 -2.11 6.72 -15.99
N ILE A 484 -2.94 6.17 -16.88
CA ILE A 484 -4.11 5.35 -16.52
C ILE A 484 -3.95 3.99 -17.18
N THR A 485 -4.04 2.91 -16.40
CA THR A 485 -3.96 1.56 -16.96
C THR A 485 -5.20 0.73 -16.64
N THR A 486 -5.57 -0.16 -17.55
CA THR A 486 -6.71 -1.06 -17.35
C THR A 486 -6.34 -2.32 -16.59
N ARG A 487 -5.05 -2.62 -16.48
CA ARG A 487 -4.46 -3.74 -15.75
C ARG A 487 -3.40 -3.23 -14.78
N GLY A 488 -2.94 -4.11 -13.91
CA GLY A 488 -1.85 -3.85 -12.97
C GLY A 488 -2.30 -3.63 -11.55
N GLY A 489 -1.36 -3.75 -10.63
CA GLY A 489 -1.52 -3.56 -9.19
C GLY A 489 -0.79 -2.32 -8.69
N LYS A 490 -0.89 -2.04 -7.40
CA LYS A 490 -0.28 -0.88 -6.73
C LYS A 490 1.24 -0.84 -6.80
N ASN A 491 1.87 -2.00 -6.93
CA ASN A 491 3.33 -2.19 -6.87
C ASN A 491 3.93 -2.61 -8.21
N ASP A 492 3.20 -2.37 -9.30
CA ASP A 492 3.68 -2.64 -10.65
C ASP A 492 4.54 -1.49 -11.20
N HIS A 493 5.08 -1.68 -12.40
CA HIS A 493 5.92 -0.69 -13.07
C HIS A 493 5.26 0.71 -13.13
N THR A 494 3.97 0.80 -13.52
CA THR A 494 3.30 2.10 -13.65
C THR A 494 3.28 2.92 -12.36
N PRO A 495 2.79 2.39 -11.21
CA PRO A 495 2.77 3.16 -9.96
C PRO A 495 4.15 3.49 -9.41
N ILE A 496 5.08 2.55 -9.48
CA ILE A 496 6.45 2.78 -9.00
C ILE A 496 7.08 3.93 -9.77
N TRP A 497 7.06 3.84 -11.09
CA TRP A 497 7.62 4.86 -11.97
C TRP A 497 6.92 6.23 -11.77
N CYS A 498 5.58 6.25 -11.71
CA CYS A 498 4.83 7.49 -11.53
C CYS A 498 5.15 8.15 -10.17
N LYS A 499 5.29 7.37 -9.09
CA LYS A 499 5.68 7.91 -7.78
C LYS A 499 7.09 8.51 -7.80
N GLU A 500 8.05 7.84 -8.42
CA GLU A 500 9.42 8.32 -8.57
C GLU A 500 9.50 9.64 -9.35
N HIS A 501 8.60 9.84 -10.32
CA HIS A 501 8.57 11.02 -11.17
C HIS A 501 7.52 12.06 -10.76
N GLY A 502 6.88 11.88 -9.59
CA GLY A 502 5.91 12.83 -9.08
C GLY A 502 4.62 12.93 -9.89
N LEU A 503 4.21 11.85 -10.56
CA LEU A 503 3.03 11.80 -11.42
C LEU A 503 1.87 11.05 -10.76
N PRO A 504 0.62 11.53 -10.94
CA PRO A 504 -0.56 10.76 -10.56
C PRO A 504 -0.78 9.61 -11.54
N CYS A 505 -1.25 8.47 -11.02
CA CYS A 505 -1.70 7.39 -11.87
C CYS A 505 -2.84 6.59 -11.24
N ALA A 506 -3.63 5.94 -12.11
CA ALA A 506 -4.62 4.96 -11.69
C ALA A 506 -4.40 3.65 -12.45
N VAL A 507 -4.51 2.53 -11.73
CA VAL A 507 -4.34 1.19 -12.28
C VAL A 507 -5.61 0.35 -12.13
N SER A 508 -5.72 -0.71 -12.91
CA SER A 508 -6.92 -1.58 -12.93
C SER A 508 -8.23 -0.83 -13.20
N VAL A 509 -8.19 0.24 -13.97
CA VAL A 509 -9.35 1.08 -14.30
C VAL A 509 -10.18 0.40 -15.38
N LYS A 510 -11.09 -0.48 -14.96
CA LYS A 510 -12.02 -1.14 -15.88
C LYS A 510 -12.95 -0.10 -16.51
N GLY A 511 -13.21 -0.23 -17.82
CA GLY A 511 -14.03 0.72 -18.58
C GLY A 511 -13.27 1.94 -19.12
N ALA A 512 -11.99 2.14 -18.76
CA ALA A 512 -11.23 3.26 -19.31
C ALA A 512 -11.25 3.35 -20.84
N PRO A 513 -11.12 2.26 -21.63
CA PRO A 513 -11.17 2.35 -23.09
C PRO A 513 -12.52 2.83 -23.64
N GLU A 514 -13.61 2.60 -22.90
CA GLU A 514 -14.97 2.91 -23.31
C GLU A 514 -15.36 4.36 -22.97
N PHE A 515 -14.89 4.85 -21.82
CA PHE A 515 -15.26 6.15 -21.27
C PHE A 515 -14.20 7.23 -21.50
N LEU A 516 -12.90 6.86 -21.41
CA LEU A 516 -11.79 7.80 -21.62
C LEU A 516 -11.32 7.74 -23.08
N LYS A 517 -12.08 8.36 -23.95
CA LYS A 517 -11.84 8.30 -25.40
C LYS A 517 -10.65 9.14 -25.82
N ASP A 518 -9.95 8.65 -26.82
CA ASP A 518 -8.83 9.33 -27.45
C ASP A 518 -9.23 10.75 -27.93
N GLY A 519 -8.40 11.74 -27.62
CA GLY A 519 -8.64 13.15 -27.95
C GLY A 519 -9.68 13.87 -27.10
N SER A 520 -10.28 13.21 -26.08
CA SER A 520 -11.18 13.87 -25.12
C SER A 520 -10.40 14.64 -24.05
N LEU A 521 -10.89 15.82 -23.70
CA LEU A 521 -10.39 16.59 -22.56
C LEU A 521 -11.12 16.12 -21.30
N ILE A 522 -10.37 15.74 -20.28
CA ILE A 522 -10.91 15.25 -19.02
C ILE A 522 -10.21 15.89 -17.82
N THR A 523 -10.89 15.88 -16.70
CA THR A 523 -10.31 16.09 -15.36
C THR A 523 -10.24 14.76 -14.62
N TYR A 524 -9.04 14.37 -14.20
CA TYR A 524 -8.77 13.21 -13.39
C TYR A 524 -8.66 13.62 -11.91
N TYR A 525 -9.52 13.07 -11.08
CA TYR A 525 -9.48 13.18 -9.62
C TYR A 525 -8.79 11.94 -9.05
N GLY A 526 -7.51 12.09 -8.75
CA GLY A 526 -6.61 11.05 -8.25
C GLY A 526 -6.37 11.16 -6.74
N VAL A 527 -7.37 11.63 -5.97
CA VAL A 527 -7.30 11.77 -4.51
C VAL A 527 -8.11 10.65 -3.85
N GLY A 528 -7.55 10.05 -2.79
CA GLY A 528 -8.14 8.87 -2.15
C GLY A 528 -7.89 7.58 -2.94
N ASP A 529 -8.59 6.51 -2.57
CA ASP A 529 -8.33 5.17 -3.12
C ASP A 529 -8.94 4.93 -4.50
N THR A 530 -10.03 5.60 -4.81
CA THR A 530 -10.84 5.35 -6.01
C THR A 530 -10.69 6.48 -7.03
N PRO A 531 -10.24 6.17 -8.26
CA PRO A 531 -10.15 7.18 -9.32
C PRO A 531 -11.52 7.61 -9.84
N ALA A 532 -11.68 8.91 -10.07
CA ALA A 532 -12.84 9.48 -10.76
C ALA A 532 -12.39 10.35 -11.94
N PHE A 533 -13.17 10.33 -13.02
CA PHE A 533 -12.87 11.02 -14.26
C PHE A 533 -14.09 11.81 -14.72
N TYR A 534 -13.90 13.09 -14.97
CA TYR A 534 -14.95 14.04 -15.37
C TYR A 534 -14.67 14.60 -16.76
N GLU A 535 -15.72 14.83 -17.53
CA GLU A 535 -15.61 15.45 -18.85
C GLU A 535 -15.22 16.92 -18.73
N GLY A 536 -14.27 17.35 -19.56
CA GLY A 536 -13.87 18.74 -19.63
C GLY A 536 -12.83 19.13 -18.56
N ARG A 537 -12.65 20.45 -18.44
CA ARG A 537 -11.73 21.08 -17.50
C ARG A 537 -12.52 21.66 -16.32
N HIS A 538 -12.37 21.05 -15.17
CA HIS A 538 -12.96 21.53 -13.92
C HIS A 538 -11.97 22.39 -13.12
N GLN A 539 -12.47 23.39 -12.43
CA GLN A 539 -11.68 24.20 -11.52
C GLN A 539 -11.29 23.38 -10.31
N TYR A 540 -10.06 23.53 -9.88
CA TYR A 540 -9.57 22.92 -8.63
C TYR A 540 -8.51 23.82 -8.00
N SER A 541 -8.27 23.58 -6.71
CA SER A 541 -7.16 24.16 -6.00
C SER A 541 -6.42 23.13 -5.14
N VAL A 542 -5.13 23.35 -4.96
CA VAL A 542 -4.29 22.57 -4.05
C VAL A 542 -3.72 23.54 -3.03
N THR A 543 -4.11 23.35 -1.77
CA THR A 543 -3.61 24.14 -0.65
C THR A 543 -2.48 23.39 0.02
N GLU A 544 -1.28 23.96 0.01
CA GLU A 544 -0.12 23.44 0.74
C GLU A 544 0.08 24.23 2.03
N THR A 545 0.21 23.53 3.15
CA THR A 545 0.56 24.09 4.45
C THR A 545 1.88 23.50 4.90
N GLN A 546 2.88 24.35 5.11
CA GLN A 546 4.16 23.93 5.69
C GLN A 546 3.95 23.63 7.17
N LEU A 547 4.35 22.46 7.61
CA LEU A 547 4.15 21.99 9.00
C LEU A 547 5.36 22.27 9.89
N GLU A 548 6.52 22.51 9.28
CA GLU A 548 7.74 22.82 10.00
C GLU A 548 7.62 24.18 10.72
N GLY A 549 7.98 24.21 11.99
CA GLY A 549 7.93 25.43 12.81
C GLY A 549 6.56 25.77 13.40
N LEU A 550 5.50 25.00 13.13
CA LEU A 550 4.22 25.18 13.81
C LEU A 550 4.33 24.79 15.29
N LYS A 551 3.58 25.50 16.14
CA LYS A 551 3.43 25.15 17.57
C LYS A 551 2.55 23.91 17.71
N PRO A 552 2.84 23.00 18.67
CA PRO A 552 1.95 21.89 18.95
C PRO A 552 0.63 22.37 19.57
N SER A 553 -0.42 21.59 19.34
CA SER A 553 -1.69 21.75 20.07
C SER A 553 -1.46 21.50 21.58
N PRO A 554 -2.03 22.32 22.45
CA PRO A 554 -1.91 22.13 23.90
C PRO A 554 -2.57 20.85 24.42
N ILE A 555 -3.56 20.32 23.67
CA ILE A 555 -4.24 19.05 23.94
C ILE A 555 -4.22 18.18 22.69
N PRO A 556 -4.35 16.85 22.79
CA PRO A 556 -4.41 15.98 21.63
C PRO A 556 -5.57 16.31 20.70
N ILE A 557 -5.29 16.50 19.42
CA ILE A 557 -6.30 16.51 18.36
C ILE A 557 -6.31 15.13 17.72
N ARG A 558 -7.35 14.35 17.98
CA ARG A 558 -7.49 12.98 17.50
C ARG A 558 -8.28 12.91 16.19
N LEU A 559 -8.45 11.71 15.70
CA LEU A 559 -9.15 11.43 14.45
C LEU A 559 -10.54 10.84 14.68
N ILE A 560 -11.44 11.16 13.76
CA ILE A 560 -12.63 10.37 13.47
C ILE A 560 -12.27 9.50 12.25
N VAL A 561 -12.20 8.18 12.41
CA VAL A 561 -11.73 7.25 11.36
C VAL A 561 -12.79 6.19 11.07
N SER A 562 -12.96 5.88 9.80
CA SER A 562 -13.91 4.87 9.33
C SER A 562 -13.32 3.87 8.32
N ASP A 563 -12.05 4.07 7.90
CA ASP A 563 -11.36 3.16 6.97
C ASP A 563 -9.88 2.99 7.28
N ALA A 564 -9.35 1.82 6.93
CA ALA A 564 -7.99 1.41 7.23
C ALA A 564 -6.92 2.16 6.40
N SER A 565 -7.24 2.55 5.16
CA SER A 565 -6.31 3.26 4.30
C SER A 565 -6.01 4.66 4.85
N THR A 566 -7.08 5.39 5.21
CA THR A 566 -6.96 6.70 5.87
C THR A 566 -6.20 6.58 7.20
N ALA A 567 -6.50 5.58 8.02
CA ALA A 567 -5.80 5.35 9.29
C ALA A 567 -4.29 5.20 9.07
N ARG A 568 -3.87 4.36 8.13
CA ARG A 568 -2.46 4.14 7.80
C ARG A 568 -1.79 5.40 7.26
N SER A 569 -2.41 6.08 6.30
CA SER A 569 -1.81 7.25 5.65
C SER A 569 -1.68 8.47 6.57
N VAL A 570 -2.60 8.65 7.51
CA VAL A 570 -2.52 9.77 8.47
C VAL A 570 -1.51 9.47 9.56
N CYS A 571 -1.47 8.24 10.09
CA CYS A 571 -0.53 7.85 11.15
C CYS A 571 0.92 8.12 10.76
N MET A 572 1.27 7.92 9.49
CA MET A 572 2.65 8.02 9.01
C MET A 572 3.14 9.43 8.70
N ARG A 573 2.33 10.45 8.90
CA ARG A 573 2.79 11.83 8.77
C ARG A 573 3.68 12.17 9.96
N SER A 574 4.99 12.00 9.79
CA SER A 574 6.02 12.05 10.84
C SER A 574 6.01 13.33 11.70
N TYR A 575 5.47 14.43 11.16
CA TYR A 575 5.35 15.69 11.90
C TYR A 575 4.13 15.75 12.83
N PHE A 576 3.13 14.91 12.64
CA PHE A 576 1.89 14.97 13.42
C PHE A 576 2.09 14.70 14.91
N PRO A 577 2.87 13.70 15.35
CA PRO A 577 3.14 13.49 16.77
C PRO A 577 3.80 14.70 17.45
N SER A 578 4.74 15.37 16.79
CA SER A 578 5.40 16.58 17.34
C SER A 578 4.45 17.78 17.44
N LEU A 579 3.41 17.82 16.62
CA LEU A 579 2.37 18.85 16.66
C LEU A 579 1.19 18.48 17.59
N ASN A 580 1.25 17.31 18.24
CA ASN A 580 0.19 16.75 19.10
C ASN A 580 -1.14 16.55 18.38
N ILE A 581 -1.11 16.16 17.12
CA ILE A 581 -2.26 15.91 16.26
C ILE A 581 -2.20 14.53 15.62
N GLY A 582 -3.36 13.98 15.24
CA GLY A 582 -3.46 12.67 14.60
C GLY A 582 -2.98 11.51 15.47
N ARG A 583 -2.96 11.67 16.80
CA ARG A 583 -2.50 10.70 17.78
C ARG A 583 -3.64 9.76 18.18
N GLY A 584 -3.85 8.71 17.39
CA GLY A 584 -4.95 7.78 17.60
C GLY A 584 -6.30 8.35 17.17
N SER A 585 -7.36 7.71 17.62
CA SER A 585 -8.74 8.07 17.28
C SER A 585 -9.61 8.20 18.53
N GLY A 586 -10.39 9.28 18.62
CA GLY A 586 -11.44 9.41 19.60
C GLY A 586 -12.79 8.87 19.10
N LEU A 587 -12.90 8.45 17.84
CA LEU A 587 -14.07 7.76 17.32
C LEU A 587 -13.73 6.88 16.12
N VAL A 588 -13.82 5.56 16.30
CA VAL A 588 -13.92 4.58 15.22
C VAL A 588 -15.38 4.15 15.10
N ARG A 589 -16.00 4.42 13.93
CA ARG A 589 -17.42 4.12 13.71
C ARG A 589 -17.60 2.65 13.30
N TRP A 590 -18.13 1.84 14.21
CA TRP A 590 -18.40 0.41 13.97
C TRP A 590 -19.31 0.15 12.77
N GLU A 591 -20.35 1.00 12.61
CA GLU A 591 -21.35 0.87 11.56
C GLU A 591 -20.71 0.82 10.17
N MET A 592 -19.67 1.65 9.95
CA MET A 592 -18.96 1.70 8.68
C MET A 592 -18.16 0.42 8.42
N LEU A 593 -17.61 -0.21 9.46
CA LEU A 593 -16.86 -1.46 9.35
C LEU A 593 -17.80 -2.65 9.10
N ALA A 594 -18.87 -2.76 9.89
CA ALA A 594 -19.87 -3.81 9.74
C ALA A 594 -20.62 -3.73 8.39
N ALA A 595 -20.90 -2.52 7.90
CA ALA A 595 -21.53 -2.31 6.59
C ALA A 595 -20.68 -2.88 5.42
N LYS A 596 -19.36 -2.93 5.55
CA LYS A 596 -18.50 -3.56 4.53
C LYS A 596 -18.75 -5.07 4.39
N LEU A 597 -19.16 -5.72 5.46
CA LEU A 597 -19.54 -7.14 5.44
C LEU A 597 -20.88 -7.36 4.76
N ARG A 598 -21.69 -6.31 4.60
CA ARG A 598 -22.97 -6.28 3.88
C ARG A 598 -24.09 -7.15 4.46
N VAL A 599 -23.84 -7.96 5.46
CA VAL A 599 -24.78 -8.93 6.03
C VAL A 599 -25.08 -8.61 7.49
N HIS A 600 -26.34 -8.78 7.89
CA HIS A 600 -26.77 -8.61 9.27
C HIS A 600 -26.24 -9.75 10.16
N PRO A 601 -25.67 -9.48 11.35
CA PRO A 601 -25.09 -10.51 12.23
C PRO A 601 -26.08 -11.61 12.61
N MET A 602 -27.37 -11.30 12.81
CA MET A 602 -28.39 -12.31 13.10
C MET A 602 -28.66 -13.25 11.91
N ALA A 603 -28.52 -12.75 10.66
CA ALA A 603 -28.65 -13.59 9.47
C ALA A 603 -27.47 -14.59 9.38
N VAL A 604 -26.28 -14.20 9.84
CA VAL A 604 -25.12 -15.10 9.92
C VAL A 604 -25.35 -16.17 11.00
N MET A 605 -25.81 -15.78 12.16
CA MET A 605 -26.08 -16.71 13.28
C MET A 605 -27.19 -17.70 12.94
N ASN A 606 -28.22 -17.23 12.27
CA ASN A 606 -29.42 -18.00 11.91
C ASN A 606 -29.38 -18.50 10.46
N HIS A 607 -28.21 -18.61 9.84
CA HIS A 607 -28.07 -18.95 8.42
C HIS A 607 -28.81 -20.23 8.01
N SER A 608 -29.02 -21.17 8.93
CA SER A 608 -29.75 -22.42 8.68
C SER A 608 -31.29 -22.30 8.80
N THR A 609 -31.79 -21.21 9.36
CA THR A 609 -33.22 -20.95 9.61
C THR A 609 -33.76 -19.72 8.86
N LEU A 610 -32.97 -19.11 8.00
CA LEU A 610 -33.32 -17.88 7.29
C LEU A 610 -34.69 -17.93 6.60
N GLU A 611 -35.03 -19.05 5.94
CA GLU A 611 -36.33 -19.20 5.28
C GLU A 611 -37.46 -19.07 6.30
N SER A 612 -37.32 -19.73 7.45
CA SER A 612 -38.32 -19.65 8.52
C SER A 612 -38.46 -18.24 9.07
N ASP A 613 -37.33 -17.54 9.22
CA ASP A 613 -37.31 -16.18 9.75
C ASP A 613 -37.97 -15.19 8.77
N PHE A 614 -37.70 -15.32 7.46
CA PHE A 614 -38.36 -14.52 6.43
C PHE A 614 -39.86 -14.84 6.27
N LEU A 615 -40.26 -16.10 6.45
CA LEU A 615 -41.67 -16.49 6.41
C LEU A 615 -42.49 -15.85 7.54
N GLN A 616 -41.87 -15.45 8.65
CA GLN A 616 -42.60 -14.67 9.69
C GLN A 616 -43.02 -13.29 9.16
N LEU A 617 -42.24 -12.67 8.26
CA LEU A 617 -42.63 -11.39 7.63
C LEU A 617 -43.83 -11.52 6.71
N VAL A 618 -44.02 -12.71 6.11
CA VAL A 618 -45.24 -13.03 5.32
C VAL A 618 -46.46 -13.01 6.21
N GLY A 619 -46.36 -13.64 7.40
CA GLY A 619 -47.44 -13.61 8.41
C GLY A 619 -47.80 -12.20 8.90
N GLN A 620 -46.85 -11.26 8.85
CA GLN A 620 -47.02 -9.87 9.19
C GLN A 620 -47.49 -8.99 8.01
N GLY A 621 -47.67 -9.55 6.82
CA GLY A 621 -48.02 -8.78 5.61
C GLY A 621 -46.92 -7.87 5.06
N ARG A 622 -45.66 -8.06 5.47
CA ARG A 622 -44.52 -7.22 5.09
C ARG A 622 -43.82 -7.71 3.81
N MET A 623 -44.14 -8.91 3.36
CA MET A 623 -43.47 -9.57 2.23
C MET A 623 -44.39 -10.67 1.66
N THR A 624 -44.25 -10.99 0.38
CA THR A 624 -44.88 -12.18 -0.20
C THR A 624 -44.08 -13.46 0.12
N LYS A 625 -44.71 -14.61 0.03
CA LYS A 625 -44.04 -15.90 0.26
C LYS A 625 -42.87 -16.15 -0.72
N GLU A 626 -43.11 -15.80 -1.99
CA GLU A 626 -42.10 -15.97 -3.05
C GLU A 626 -40.88 -15.08 -2.81
N GLU A 627 -41.09 -13.83 -2.43
CA GLU A 627 -40.00 -12.89 -2.03
C GLU A 627 -39.24 -13.40 -0.81
N ALA A 628 -39.93 -13.92 0.20
CA ALA A 628 -39.34 -14.45 1.42
C ALA A 628 -38.36 -15.60 1.13
N VAL A 629 -38.80 -16.60 0.35
CA VAL A 629 -37.96 -17.75 -0.04
C VAL A 629 -36.76 -17.30 -0.85
N LYS A 630 -36.98 -16.51 -1.91
CA LYS A 630 -35.91 -16.00 -2.79
C LYS A 630 -34.85 -15.16 -2.02
N THR A 631 -35.30 -14.31 -1.10
CA THR A 631 -34.41 -13.49 -0.30
C THR A 631 -33.59 -14.37 0.65
N ALA A 632 -34.22 -15.31 1.34
CA ALA A 632 -33.53 -16.24 2.23
C ALA A 632 -32.47 -17.07 1.49
N GLU A 633 -32.77 -17.58 0.30
CA GLU A 633 -31.81 -18.30 -0.54
C GLU A 633 -30.62 -17.42 -0.94
N SER A 634 -30.88 -16.20 -1.39
CA SER A 634 -29.82 -15.25 -1.79
C SER A 634 -28.90 -14.88 -0.61
N VAL A 635 -29.45 -14.66 0.58
CA VAL A 635 -28.67 -14.38 1.79
C VAL A 635 -27.86 -15.59 2.21
N ALA A 636 -28.45 -16.79 2.19
CA ALA A 636 -27.75 -18.02 2.53
C ALA A 636 -26.61 -18.34 1.55
N GLU A 637 -26.81 -18.09 0.25
CA GLU A 637 -25.77 -18.27 -0.77
C GLU A 637 -24.63 -17.26 -0.59
N PHE A 638 -24.95 -16.00 -0.34
CA PHE A 638 -23.94 -14.98 -0.04
C PHE A 638 -23.08 -15.40 1.15
N ILE A 639 -23.70 -15.76 2.28
CA ILE A 639 -22.99 -16.18 3.50
C ILE A 639 -22.09 -17.39 3.22
N ARG A 640 -22.60 -18.38 2.49
CA ARG A 640 -21.83 -19.58 2.15
C ARG A 640 -20.63 -19.26 1.25
N THR A 641 -20.83 -18.38 0.28
CA THR A 641 -19.77 -17.97 -0.65
C THR A 641 -18.66 -17.23 0.08
N GLU A 642 -19.01 -16.28 0.93
CA GLU A 642 -18.03 -15.48 1.68
C GLU A 642 -17.34 -16.29 2.79
N ALA A 643 -18.05 -17.19 3.45
CA ALA A 643 -17.48 -18.04 4.50
C ALA A 643 -16.50 -19.08 3.95
N GLY A 644 -16.70 -19.55 2.71
CA GLY A 644 -15.86 -20.59 2.11
C GLY A 644 -15.79 -21.84 2.95
N GLU A 645 -14.62 -22.18 3.47
CA GLU A 645 -14.39 -23.34 4.34
C GLU A 645 -14.66 -23.07 5.82
N LEU A 646 -14.84 -21.81 6.20
CA LEU A 646 -15.11 -21.43 7.59
C LEU A 646 -16.59 -21.63 7.95
N SER A 647 -16.89 -21.77 9.23
CA SER A 647 -18.27 -21.59 9.67
C SER A 647 -18.72 -20.15 9.41
N PRO A 648 -20.00 -19.89 9.09
CA PRO A 648 -20.50 -18.53 8.91
C PRO A 648 -20.17 -17.58 10.03
N VAL A 649 -20.25 -18.04 11.27
CA VAL A 649 -19.93 -17.24 12.46
C VAL A 649 -18.43 -16.95 12.55
N ASP A 650 -17.56 -17.94 12.31
CA ASP A 650 -16.12 -17.73 12.35
C ASP A 650 -15.65 -16.82 11.21
N TRP A 651 -16.25 -16.95 10.03
CA TRP A 651 -16.01 -16.02 8.93
C TRP A 651 -16.36 -14.59 9.34
N TYR A 652 -17.57 -14.36 9.84
CA TYR A 652 -18.03 -13.02 10.24
C TYR A 652 -17.12 -12.41 11.31
N VAL A 653 -16.80 -13.19 12.34
CA VAL A 653 -15.90 -12.76 13.43
C VAL A 653 -14.54 -12.35 12.91
N LYS A 654 -13.92 -13.18 12.07
CA LYS A 654 -12.59 -12.87 11.51
C LYS A 654 -12.63 -11.72 10.51
N ALA A 655 -13.65 -11.63 9.67
CA ALA A 655 -13.79 -10.54 8.71
C ALA A 655 -13.97 -9.20 9.42
N LEU A 656 -14.86 -9.12 10.42
CA LEU A 656 -15.05 -7.91 11.21
C LEU A 656 -13.81 -7.56 12.04
N ALA A 657 -13.15 -8.56 12.61
CA ALA A 657 -11.89 -8.36 13.35
C ALA A 657 -10.79 -7.75 12.46
N ARG A 658 -10.66 -8.19 11.20
CA ARG A 658 -9.71 -7.62 10.22
C ARG A 658 -10.02 -6.15 9.91
N GLU A 659 -11.30 -5.81 9.74
CA GLU A 659 -11.70 -4.42 9.54
C GLU A 659 -11.31 -3.52 10.73
N ILE A 660 -11.56 -3.98 11.96
CA ILE A 660 -11.15 -3.28 13.17
C ILE A 660 -9.63 -3.19 13.26
N ALA A 661 -8.94 -4.32 13.08
CA ALA A 661 -7.48 -4.39 13.14
C ALA A 661 -6.82 -3.50 12.08
N GLY A 662 -7.40 -3.40 10.88
CA GLY A 662 -6.94 -2.51 9.81
C GLY A 662 -6.88 -1.04 10.23
N ILE A 663 -7.80 -0.61 11.11
CA ILE A 663 -7.84 0.77 11.62
C ILE A 663 -6.95 0.96 12.85
N VAL A 664 -6.89 -0.02 13.76
CA VAL A 664 -6.16 0.16 15.02
C VAL A 664 -4.66 -0.15 14.89
N SER A 665 -4.28 -1.03 13.99
CA SER A 665 -2.89 -1.48 13.83
C SER A 665 -1.88 -0.39 13.48
N PRO A 666 -2.19 0.65 12.68
CA PRO A 666 -1.25 1.74 12.41
C PRO A 666 -0.81 2.45 13.69
N TYR A 667 -1.69 2.52 14.67
CA TYR A 667 -1.47 3.18 15.95
C TYR A 667 -0.94 2.24 17.05
N TYR A 668 -0.59 1.01 16.69
CA TYR A 668 -0.05 0.00 17.60
C TYR A 668 1.08 -0.79 16.93
N THR A 669 2.26 -0.15 16.86
CA THR A 669 3.49 -0.74 16.34
C THR A 669 4.51 -0.91 17.47
N ASP A 670 5.74 -1.28 17.14
CA ASP A 670 6.81 -1.36 18.14
C ASP A 670 7.13 0.03 18.73
N ASP A 671 6.97 1.09 17.93
CA ASP A 671 7.31 2.47 18.28
C ASP A 671 6.09 3.35 18.62
N ILE A 672 4.87 2.93 18.22
CA ILE A 672 3.64 3.70 18.36
C ILE A 672 2.64 2.92 19.21
N ASN A 673 2.11 3.58 20.25
CA ASN A 673 1.05 3.02 21.10
C ASN A 673 0.05 4.14 21.45
N GLU A 674 -0.84 4.44 20.51
CA GLU A 674 -1.83 5.50 20.68
C GLU A 674 -3.23 4.91 20.87
N PRO A 675 -4.08 5.49 21.72
CA PRO A 675 -5.40 4.94 22.01
C PRO A 675 -6.34 5.08 20.81
N MET A 676 -7.14 4.05 20.62
CA MET A 676 -8.15 3.96 19.58
C MET A 676 -9.52 3.70 20.22
N VAL A 677 -10.39 4.71 20.20
CA VAL A 677 -11.73 4.60 20.78
C VAL A 677 -12.65 3.96 19.75
N VAL A 678 -12.98 2.69 19.98
CA VAL A 678 -13.86 1.90 19.10
C VAL A 678 -15.28 1.92 19.68
N ARG A 679 -16.18 2.62 18.98
CA ARG A 679 -17.58 2.72 19.40
C ARG A 679 -18.33 1.45 19.03
N LEU A 680 -19.05 0.86 19.97
CA LEU A 680 -19.94 -0.27 19.71
C LEU A 680 -21.05 0.12 18.71
N PRO A 681 -21.71 -0.85 18.03
CA PRO A 681 -22.67 -0.57 16.96
C PRO A 681 -23.76 0.42 17.36
N ASP A 682 -23.91 1.51 16.62
CA ASP A 682 -24.97 2.50 16.80
C ASP A 682 -25.93 2.53 15.59
N PHE A 683 -26.22 1.35 15.05
CA PHE A 683 -27.18 1.24 13.96
C PHE A 683 -28.58 1.60 14.42
N LYS A 684 -29.22 2.50 13.67
CA LYS A 684 -30.67 2.67 13.71
C LYS A 684 -31.33 1.44 13.07
N THR A 685 -32.55 1.19 13.44
CA THR A 685 -33.30 0.01 12.94
C THR A 685 -33.41 -0.03 11.42
N ASN A 686 -33.64 1.11 10.76
CA ASN A 686 -33.69 1.21 9.31
C ASN A 686 -32.33 0.93 8.65
N GLU A 687 -31.25 1.49 9.18
CA GLU A 687 -29.89 1.27 8.67
C GLU A 687 -29.47 -0.21 8.80
N HIS A 688 -29.80 -0.81 9.94
CA HIS A 688 -29.47 -2.21 10.22
C HIS A 688 -30.33 -3.17 9.40
N ALA A 689 -31.62 -2.81 9.15
CA ALA A 689 -32.53 -3.56 8.27
C ALA A 689 -32.08 -3.59 6.80
N ASP A 690 -31.28 -2.61 6.36
CA ASP A 690 -30.77 -2.52 4.97
C ASP A 690 -29.60 -3.49 4.70
N LEU A 691 -28.97 -4.02 5.76
CA LEU A 691 -28.00 -5.10 5.60
C LEU A 691 -28.69 -6.38 5.12
N LEU A 692 -27.98 -7.22 4.37
CA LEU A 692 -28.51 -8.49 3.84
C LEU A 692 -29.07 -9.35 4.98
N GLY A 693 -30.34 -9.69 4.88
CA GLY A 693 -31.05 -10.43 5.91
C GLY A 693 -31.64 -9.59 7.03
N GLY A 694 -31.27 -8.30 7.16
CA GLY A 694 -31.63 -7.46 8.31
C GLY A 694 -33.14 -7.25 8.51
N ARG A 695 -33.93 -7.18 7.44
CA ARG A 695 -35.38 -7.00 7.50
C ARG A 695 -36.13 -8.08 8.31
N ALA A 696 -35.54 -9.27 8.43
CA ALA A 696 -36.12 -10.35 9.23
C ALA A 696 -35.99 -10.13 10.73
N TYR A 697 -35.02 -9.30 11.15
CA TYR A 697 -34.63 -9.15 12.55
C TYR A 697 -34.88 -7.76 13.11
N GLU A 698 -35.03 -6.74 12.25
CA GLU A 698 -35.22 -5.37 12.69
C GLU A 698 -36.69 -4.94 12.71
N PRO A 699 -37.15 -4.30 13.80
CA PRO A 699 -38.49 -3.72 13.85
C PRO A 699 -38.61 -2.53 12.89
N VAL A 700 -39.86 -2.26 12.48
CA VAL A 700 -40.18 -1.01 11.75
C VAL A 700 -40.57 0.02 12.78
N GLU A 701 -39.82 1.10 12.85
CA GLU A 701 -40.09 2.21 13.77
C GLU A 701 -40.56 3.44 12.99
N GLU A 702 -41.47 4.23 13.59
CA GLU A 702 -41.92 5.51 13.01
C GLU A 702 -40.78 6.54 13.01
N ASN A 703 -39.97 6.55 14.06
CA ASN A 703 -38.80 7.41 14.19
C ASN A 703 -37.54 6.64 14.63
N PRO A 704 -36.80 6.03 13.71
CA PRO A 704 -35.58 5.29 14.05
C PRO A 704 -34.48 6.09 14.74
N MET A 705 -34.50 7.43 14.65
CA MET A 705 -33.56 8.30 15.33
C MET A 705 -33.68 8.27 16.87
N LEU A 706 -34.88 8.07 17.39
CA LEU A 706 -35.20 8.07 18.82
C LEU A 706 -35.45 6.67 19.40
N GLY A 707 -35.57 5.69 18.52
CA GLY A 707 -36.01 4.35 18.82
C GLY A 707 -34.95 3.41 19.39
N ASP A 708 -34.95 2.21 18.88
CA ASP A 708 -34.11 1.11 19.35
C ASP A 708 -32.70 1.22 18.77
N ARG A 709 -31.82 1.92 19.48
CA ARG A 709 -30.40 2.11 19.10
C ARG A 709 -29.47 2.13 20.32
N GLY A 710 -28.18 1.94 20.12
CA GLY A 710 -27.12 2.00 21.13
C GLY A 710 -27.34 1.05 22.31
N ALA A 711 -27.01 1.48 23.52
CA ALA A 711 -27.05 0.64 24.75
C ALA A 711 -28.41 -0.04 24.97
N GLY A 712 -29.52 0.66 24.76
CA GLY A 712 -30.85 0.08 24.93
C GLY A 712 -31.10 -1.09 23.98
N LYS A 713 -30.65 -0.98 22.72
CA LYS A 713 -30.77 -2.05 21.72
C LYS A 713 -30.01 -3.32 22.15
N TYR A 714 -28.82 -3.19 22.74
CA TYR A 714 -28.03 -4.35 23.20
C TYR A 714 -28.70 -5.15 24.32
N LEU A 715 -29.57 -4.50 25.08
CA LEU A 715 -30.21 -5.13 26.23
C LEU A 715 -31.54 -5.80 25.90
N GLY A 716 -32.09 -5.56 24.72
CA GLY A 716 -33.28 -6.25 24.23
C GLY A 716 -33.07 -7.76 24.15
N ALA A 717 -34.13 -8.54 24.43
CA ALA A 717 -34.04 -10.02 24.48
C ALA A 717 -33.53 -10.65 23.17
N TYR A 718 -33.82 -10.01 22.03
CA TYR A 718 -33.44 -10.50 20.70
C TYR A 718 -32.04 -10.00 20.28
N GLN A 719 -31.65 -8.82 20.76
CA GLN A 719 -30.45 -8.14 20.29
C GLN A 719 -29.19 -8.49 21.10
N LYS A 720 -29.31 -9.08 22.28
CA LYS A 720 -28.14 -9.62 23.03
C LYS A 720 -27.31 -10.57 22.19
N ALA A 721 -27.96 -11.29 21.28
CA ALA A 721 -27.28 -12.27 20.43
C ALA A 721 -26.37 -11.61 19.38
N PHE A 722 -26.77 -10.53 18.72
CA PHE A 722 -25.87 -9.90 17.73
C PHE A 722 -24.71 -9.17 18.41
N LEU A 723 -24.94 -8.52 19.56
CA LEU A 723 -23.82 -7.93 20.31
C LEU A 723 -22.81 -9.01 20.73
N ALA A 724 -23.27 -10.22 21.04
CA ALA A 724 -22.36 -11.31 21.39
C ALA A 724 -21.42 -11.72 20.25
N ILE A 725 -21.88 -11.72 19.00
CA ILE A 725 -21.00 -12.03 17.86
C ILE A 725 -20.04 -10.88 17.56
N ASP A 726 -20.49 -9.64 17.70
CA ASP A 726 -19.66 -8.45 17.54
C ASP A 726 -18.57 -8.36 18.63
N LEU A 727 -18.93 -8.66 19.89
CA LEU A 727 -17.96 -8.75 20.98
C LEU A 727 -16.96 -9.90 20.79
N LYS A 728 -17.35 -11.00 20.13
CA LYS A 728 -16.39 -12.06 19.74
C LYS A 728 -15.36 -11.53 18.74
N ALA A 729 -15.77 -10.72 17.78
CA ALA A 729 -14.84 -10.11 16.83
C ALA A 729 -13.87 -9.17 17.55
N LEU A 730 -14.36 -8.35 18.48
CA LEU A 730 -13.51 -7.47 19.26
C LEU A 730 -12.58 -8.24 20.22
N ALA A 731 -13.07 -9.30 20.85
CA ALA A 731 -12.26 -10.20 21.67
C ALA A 731 -11.14 -10.85 20.85
N TYR A 732 -11.42 -11.25 19.61
CA TYR A 732 -10.41 -11.77 18.68
C TYR A 732 -9.33 -10.74 18.38
N VAL A 733 -9.70 -9.49 18.11
CA VAL A 733 -8.75 -8.38 17.90
C VAL A 733 -7.84 -8.19 19.11
N ILE A 734 -8.40 -8.20 20.32
CA ILE A 734 -7.66 -7.93 21.55
C ILE A 734 -6.82 -9.15 21.96
N ASN A 735 -7.41 -10.33 22.00
CA ASN A 735 -6.78 -11.52 22.59
C ASN A 735 -5.95 -12.30 21.58
N ASP A 736 -6.45 -12.51 20.36
CA ASP A 736 -5.80 -13.35 19.34
C ASP A 736 -4.86 -12.55 18.46
N MET A 737 -5.24 -11.33 18.07
CA MET A 737 -4.36 -10.42 17.30
C MET A 737 -3.48 -9.55 18.22
N GLY A 738 -3.85 -9.33 19.49
CA GLY A 738 -3.02 -8.71 20.50
C GLY A 738 -3.05 -7.19 20.58
N TYR A 739 -4.09 -6.55 20.03
CA TYR A 739 -4.24 -5.10 20.10
C TYR A 739 -4.80 -4.65 21.44
N THR A 740 -3.98 -4.00 22.29
CA THR A 740 -4.36 -3.52 23.63
C THR A 740 -4.53 -1.99 23.70
N ASN A 741 -4.34 -1.29 22.60
CA ASN A 741 -4.52 0.15 22.52
C ASN A 741 -5.99 0.57 22.24
N ILE A 742 -6.93 -0.36 22.38
CA ILE A 742 -8.37 -0.14 22.15
C ILE A 742 -9.03 0.30 23.44
N HIS A 743 -9.87 1.34 23.33
CA HIS A 743 -10.90 1.68 24.33
C HIS A 743 -12.27 1.43 23.69
N ILE A 744 -13.18 0.80 24.41
CA ILE A 744 -14.55 0.59 23.92
C ILE A 744 -15.39 1.80 24.31
N GLU A 745 -16.21 2.31 23.39
CA GLU A 745 -17.18 3.35 23.66
C GLU A 745 -18.60 2.84 23.48
N VAL A 746 -19.46 3.09 24.47
CA VAL A 746 -20.87 2.69 24.44
C VAL A 746 -21.73 3.87 24.00
N PRO A 747 -22.42 3.79 22.83
CA PRO A 747 -23.27 4.87 22.34
C PRO A 747 -24.65 4.86 22.97
N PHE A 748 -25.29 6.01 22.98
CA PHE A 748 -26.70 6.22 23.29
C PHE A 748 -27.16 5.60 24.61
N VAL A 749 -26.39 5.82 25.67
CA VAL A 749 -26.67 5.33 27.02
C VAL A 749 -27.68 6.21 27.71
N ARG A 750 -28.86 5.68 28.02
CA ARG A 750 -29.98 6.43 28.60
C ARG A 750 -29.96 6.47 30.14
N THR A 751 -29.40 5.37 30.73
CA THR A 751 -29.34 5.23 32.17
C THR A 751 -28.00 4.62 32.63
N PRO A 752 -27.55 4.92 33.86
CA PRO A 752 -26.39 4.27 34.44
C PRO A 752 -26.52 2.75 34.55
N ASP A 753 -27.71 2.20 34.65
CA ASP A 753 -27.91 0.76 34.73
C ASP A 753 -27.75 0.06 33.37
N GLU A 754 -28.12 0.73 32.25
CA GLU A 754 -27.76 0.27 30.92
C GLU A 754 -26.24 0.15 30.78
N MET A 755 -25.48 1.17 31.21
CA MET A 755 -24.02 1.15 31.14
C MET A 755 -23.41 -0.01 31.94
N LYS A 756 -23.92 -0.27 33.17
CA LYS A 756 -23.47 -1.40 33.99
C LYS A 756 -23.74 -2.74 33.33
N GLU A 757 -24.90 -2.89 32.71
CA GLU A 757 -25.27 -4.14 32.05
C GLU A 757 -24.42 -4.38 30.78
N VAL A 758 -24.18 -3.35 29.97
CA VAL A 758 -23.26 -3.43 28.83
C VAL A 758 -21.84 -3.78 29.33
N ALA A 759 -21.36 -3.15 30.39
CA ALA A 759 -20.05 -3.47 30.99
C ALA A 759 -19.95 -4.94 31.42
N ARG A 760 -21.05 -5.50 31.99
CA ARG A 760 -21.13 -6.92 32.33
C ARG A 760 -20.99 -7.82 31.09
N LEU A 761 -21.71 -7.51 30.00
CA LEU A 761 -21.66 -8.27 28.75
C LEU A 761 -20.26 -8.23 28.12
N VAL A 762 -19.63 -7.06 28.09
CA VAL A 762 -18.26 -6.89 27.59
C VAL A 762 -17.29 -7.76 28.40
N LYS A 763 -17.37 -7.72 29.72
CA LYS A 763 -16.53 -8.52 30.60
C LYS A 763 -16.76 -10.02 30.43
N GLU A 764 -18.01 -10.46 30.29
CA GLU A 764 -18.37 -11.86 30.03
C GLU A 764 -17.82 -12.38 28.70
N SER A 765 -17.58 -11.49 27.72
CA SER A 765 -16.95 -11.84 26.47
C SER A 765 -15.41 -11.97 26.54
N GLY A 766 -14.83 -11.92 27.75
CA GLY A 766 -13.37 -12.03 27.94
C GLY A 766 -12.59 -10.78 27.60
N ILE A 767 -13.25 -9.64 27.49
CA ILE A 767 -12.63 -8.35 27.15
C ILE A 767 -12.33 -7.58 28.45
N ASN A 768 -11.08 -7.15 28.60
CA ASN A 768 -10.63 -6.40 29.77
C ASN A 768 -9.81 -5.17 29.33
N ILE A 769 -10.50 -4.16 28.85
CA ILE A 769 -9.95 -2.87 28.39
C ILE A 769 -10.86 -1.73 28.88
N PRO A 770 -10.40 -0.46 28.87
CA PRO A 770 -11.22 0.67 29.32
C PRO A 770 -12.54 0.76 28.57
N LEU A 771 -13.62 1.00 29.32
CA LEU A 771 -14.97 1.14 28.80
C LEU A 771 -15.47 2.58 29.01
N GLN A 772 -15.57 3.32 27.92
CA GLN A 772 -16.05 4.69 27.86
C GLN A 772 -17.53 4.75 27.47
N MET A 773 -18.16 5.89 27.63
CA MET A 773 -19.50 6.12 27.13
C MET A 773 -19.59 7.42 26.32
N MET A 774 -20.53 7.47 25.39
CA MET A 774 -20.82 8.68 24.65
C MET A 774 -21.83 9.54 25.41
N PHE A 775 -21.44 10.78 25.74
CA PHE A 775 -22.30 11.83 26.34
C PHE A 775 -23.01 12.56 25.21
N GLU A 776 -24.10 12.00 24.73
CA GLU A 776 -24.83 12.54 23.55
C GLU A 776 -26.34 12.71 23.77
N LEU A 777 -26.82 12.40 24.98
CA LEU A 777 -28.20 12.62 25.37
C LEU A 777 -28.30 13.75 26.40
N PRO A 778 -29.34 14.60 26.38
CA PRO A 778 -29.54 15.62 27.40
C PRO A 778 -29.53 15.09 28.85
N VAL A 779 -30.01 13.87 29.05
CA VAL A 779 -29.98 13.19 30.35
C VAL A 779 -28.55 12.90 30.83
N ASN A 780 -27.60 12.67 29.91
CA ASN A 780 -26.20 12.43 30.27
C ASN A 780 -25.57 13.66 30.91
N ILE A 781 -25.92 14.85 30.41
CA ILE A 781 -25.40 16.11 30.93
C ILE A 781 -26.07 16.44 32.27
N SER A 782 -27.39 16.29 32.37
CA SER A 782 -28.16 16.66 33.58
C SER A 782 -27.90 15.68 34.77
N ARG A 783 -27.41 14.49 34.53
CA ARG A 783 -27.09 13.44 35.54
C ARG A 783 -25.63 12.97 35.45
N ALA A 784 -24.73 13.83 35.03
CA ALA A 784 -23.34 13.48 34.68
C ALA A 784 -22.61 12.72 35.80
N THR A 785 -22.74 13.14 37.05
CA THR A 785 -22.12 12.49 38.23
C THR A 785 -22.48 11.02 38.38
N GLU A 786 -23.68 10.61 37.97
CA GLU A 786 -24.09 9.21 38.03
C GLU A 786 -23.42 8.38 36.96
N PHE A 787 -23.23 8.95 35.76
CA PHE A 787 -22.57 8.31 34.65
C PHE A 787 -21.05 8.22 34.86
N PHE A 788 -20.39 9.22 35.43
CA PHE A 788 -18.97 9.18 35.77
C PHE A 788 -18.61 8.02 36.70
N LYS A 789 -19.57 7.54 37.51
CA LYS A 789 -19.34 6.39 38.42
C LYS A 789 -19.34 5.03 37.75
N VAL A 790 -19.90 4.93 36.54
CA VAL A 790 -20.14 3.65 35.85
C VAL A 790 -19.36 3.48 34.56
N SER A 791 -18.51 4.46 34.21
CA SER A 791 -17.64 4.43 33.03
C SER A 791 -16.21 4.88 33.38
N ASP A 792 -15.23 4.44 32.58
CA ASP A 792 -13.80 4.75 32.78
C ASP A 792 -13.39 6.09 32.15
N GLY A 793 -14.22 6.62 31.25
CA GLY A 793 -14.06 7.87 30.53
C GLY A 793 -15.24 8.11 29.62
N GLY A 794 -15.17 9.15 28.78
CA GLY A 794 -16.24 9.41 27.83
C GLY A 794 -15.87 10.40 26.75
N GLN A 795 -16.66 10.38 25.67
CA GLN A 795 -16.60 11.33 24.57
C GLN A 795 -17.95 12.06 24.47
N ILE A 796 -17.91 13.36 24.20
CA ILE A 796 -19.14 14.14 23.95
C ILE A 796 -19.52 13.95 22.48
N GLY A 797 -20.66 13.31 22.23
CA GLY A 797 -21.25 13.16 20.90
C GLY A 797 -22.04 14.41 20.51
N SER A 798 -21.33 15.46 20.04
CA SER A 798 -21.95 16.79 19.86
C SER A 798 -23.07 16.83 18.83
N ASN A 799 -23.07 15.91 17.84
CA ASN A 799 -24.10 15.89 16.80
C ASN A 799 -25.46 15.43 17.34
N ASP A 800 -25.50 14.28 18.02
CA ASP A 800 -26.74 13.76 18.62
C ASP A 800 -27.18 14.61 19.81
N LEU A 801 -26.24 15.13 20.62
CA LEU A 801 -26.56 16.04 21.71
C LEU A 801 -27.27 17.30 21.19
N LEU A 802 -26.75 17.94 20.13
CA LEU A 802 -27.34 19.12 19.53
C LEU A 802 -28.76 18.83 18.96
N GLN A 803 -28.86 17.70 18.23
CA GLN A 803 -30.13 17.27 17.66
C GLN A 803 -31.19 17.03 18.71
N LEU A 804 -30.87 16.34 19.80
CA LEU A 804 -31.81 15.94 20.81
C LEU A 804 -32.15 17.07 21.80
N GLU A 805 -31.21 17.98 22.07
CA GLU A 805 -31.43 19.16 22.91
C GLU A 805 -32.42 20.13 22.27
N PHE A 806 -32.40 20.28 20.95
CA PHE A 806 -33.22 21.24 20.22
C PHE A 806 -34.30 20.60 19.34
N GLY A 807 -34.37 19.28 19.23
CA GLY A 807 -35.30 18.61 18.32
C GLY A 807 -35.02 18.93 16.84
N LEU A 808 -33.74 19.08 16.45
CA LEU A 808 -33.36 19.42 15.09
C LEU A 808 -33.25 18.16 14.21
N ASP A 809 -33.56 18.30 12.92
CA ASP A 809 -33.24 17.29 11.94
C ASP A 809 -31.74 17.36 11.59
N ARG A 810 -31.02 16.23 11.73
CA ARG A 810 -29.61 16.14 11.44
C ARG A 810 -29.28 16.46 9.99
N SER A 811 -30.18 16.14 9.05
CA SER A 811 -29.97 16.22 7.60
C SER A 811 -30.39 17.53 6.96
N GLY A 812 -31.16 18.39 7.67
CA GLY A 812 -31.80 19.56 7.06
C GLY A 812 -32.00 20.78 7.96
N GLY A 813 -31.55 20.72 9.19
CA GLY A 813 -31.74 21.87 10.14
C GLY A 813 -30.51 22.79 10.14
N ASP A 814 -30.73 24.10 9.92
CA ASP A 814 -29.68 25.11 10.09
C ASP A 814 -29.24 25.18 11.56
N ILE A 815 -27.95 24.93 11.80
CA ILE A 815 -27.34 25.15 13.11
C ILE A 815 -27.08 26.65 13.26
N LEU A 816 -27.88 27.30 14.11
CA LEU A 816 -27.78 28.73 14.32
C LEU A 816 -26.79 29.08 15.45
N PRO A 817 -26.22 30.28 15.50
CA PRO A 817 -25.22 30.66 16.51
C PRO A 817 -25.64 30.41 17.95
N TRP A 818 -26.92 30.63 18.30
CA TRP A 818 -27.43 30.38 19.67
C TRP A 818 -27.54 28.89 20.01
N HIS A 819 -27.68 27.97 19.01
CA HIS A 819 -27.59 26.52 19.25
C HIS A 819 -26.17 26.17 19.71
N ILE A 820 -25.15 26.74 19.05
CA ILE A 820 -23.74 26.51 19.40
C ILE A 820 -23.49 27.10 20.81
N GLN A 821 -23.94 28.32 21.12
CA GLN A 821 -23.75 28.94 22.43
C GLN A 821 -24.38 28.11 23.55
N HIS A 822 -25.60 27.60 23.33
CA HIS A 822 -26.24 26.72 24.31
C HIS A 822 -25.44 25.39 24.48
N LEU A 823 -25.02 24.79 23.38
CA LEU A 823 -24.19 23.59 23.44
C LEU A 823 -22.88 23.82 24.21
N GLN A 824 -22.23 24.98 23.99
CA GLN A 824 -21.05 25.40 24.74
C GLN A 824 -21.33 25.46 26.24
N SER A 825 -22.42 26.09 26.64
CA SER A 825 -22.82 26.14 28.04
C SER A 825 -23.08 24.75 28.63
N ARG A 826 -23.68 23.83 27.87
CA ARG A 826 -23.90 22.43 28.31
C ARG A 826 -22.57 21.67 28.50
N ILE A 827 -21.61 21.88 27.60
CA ILE A 827 -20.27 21.26 27.68
C ILE A 827 -19.50 21.86 28.86
N GLU A 828 -19.55 23.19 29.08
CA GLU A 828 -18.89 23.82 30.23
C GLU A 828 -19.43 23.26 31.56
N ASN A 829 -20.75 23.11 31.67
CA ASN A 829 -21.37 22.51 32.86
C ASN A 829 -20.87 21.06 33.07
N LEU A 830 -20.74 20.26 32.00
CA LEU A 830 -20.26 18.91 32.11
C LEU A 830 -18.78 18.86 32.57
N ILE A 831 -17.94 19.74 32.01
CA ILE A 831 -16.52 19.86 32.39
C ILE A 831 -16.39 20.30 33.84
N GLN A 832 -17.20 21.28 34.28
CA GLN A 832 -17.22 21.76 35.66
C GLN A 832 -17.67 20.65 36.64
N GLU A 833 -18.70 19.90 36.28
CA GLU A 833 -19.19 18.77 37.07
C GLU A 833 -18.11 17.67 37.19
N ARG A 834 -17.44 17.35 36.06
CA ARG A 834 -16.30 16.42 36.05
C ARG A 834 -15.19 16.90 36.98
N ASN A 835 -14.76 18.17 36.85
CA ASN A 835 -13.68 18.74 37.66
C ASN A 835 -13.98 18.72 39.15
N THR A 836 -15.27 18.81 39.52
CA THR A 836 -15.72 18.84 40.90
C THR A 836 -15.87 17.44 41.50
N THR A 837 -16.37 16.48 40.69
CA THR A 837 -16.80 15.16 41.22
C THR A 837 -15.82 14.02 40.92
N LYS A 838 -15.16 14.07 39.79
CA LYS A 838 -14.19 13.03 39.34
C LYS A 838 -13.14 13.66 38.42
N PRO A 839 -12.16 14.42 38.92
CA PRO A 839 -11.18 15.16 38.11
C PRO A 839 -10.32 14.28 37.22
N GLU A 840 -10.12 13.01 37.57
CA GLU A 840 -9.36 12.02 36.79
C GLU A 840 -10.17 11.41 35.63
N PHE A 841 -11.47 11.74 35.52
CA PHE A 841 -12.30 11.23 34.44
C PHE A 841 -11.93 11.88 33.11
N HIS A 842 -11.41 11.08 32.18
CA HIS A 842 -11.04 11.57 30.86
C HIS A 842 -12.28 11.91 30.03
N LEU A 843 -12.35 13.13 29.55
CA LEU A 843 -13.51 13.65 28.80
C LEU A 843 -13.03 14.27 27.48
N GLY A 844 -13.36 13.62 26.37
CA GLY A 844 -13.11 14.12 25.03
C GLY A 844 -14.37 14.62 24.33
N LEU A 845 -14.20 15.10 23.11
CA LEU A 845 -15.32 15.43 22.21
C LEU A 845 -15.10 14.82 20.83
N CYS A 846 -16.14 14.16 20.33
CA CYS A 846 -16.21 13.71 18.93
C CYS A 846 -17.48 14.28 18.27
N GLY A 847 -17.35 14.70 17.02
CA GLY A 847 -18.45 15.31 16.27
C GLY A 847 -17.95 16.21 15.15
N ASN A 848 -18.85 16.72 14.35
CA ASN A 848 -18.47 17.50 13.16
C ASN A 848 -18.06 18.95 13.47
N LEU A 849 -18.53 19.52 14.57
CA LEU A 849 -18.32 20.95 14.88
C LEU A 849 -16.83 21.35 14.91
N PRO A 850 -15.91 20.65 15.60
CA PRO A 850 -14.50 21.02 15.56
C PRO A 850 -13.86 20.89 14.18
N SER A 851 -14.39 20.01 13.32
CA SER A 851 -13.92 19.82 11.95
C SER A 851 -14.32 20.99 11.04
N THR A 852 -15.49 21.59 11.24
CA THR A 852 -16.05 22.63 10.38
C THR A 852 -15.92 24.04 10.96
N ASN A 853 -15.61 24.16 12.25
CA ASN A 853 -15.53 25.42 12.98
C ASN A 853 -14.27 25.51 13.84
N PRO A 854 -13.16 26.07 13.30
CA PRO A 854 -11.91 26.24 14.04
C PRO A 854 -12.03 27.09 15.31
N GLU A 855 -12.96 28.06 15.38
CA GLU A 855 -13.23 28.85 16.59
C GLU A 855 -13.85 27.99 17.71
N PHE A 856 -14.69 27.02 17.32
CA PHE A 856 -15.21 26.05 18.28
C PHE A 856 -14.13 25.13 18.80
N ALA A 857 -13.20 24.68 17.93
CA ALA A 857 -12.03 23.88 18.32
C ALA A 857 -11.16 24.66 19.34
N LYS A 858 -10.93 25.95 19.11
CA LYS A 858 -10.18 26.80 20.04
C LYS A 858 -10.91 26.94 21.38
N TRP A 859 -12.22 27.19 21.33
CA TRP A 859 -13.04 27.33 22.52
C TRP A 859 -13.00 26.04 23.37
N LEU A 860 -13.01 24.85 22.77
CA LEU A 860 -12.89 23.57 23.49
C LEU A 860 -11.61 23.50 24.32
N VAL A 861 -10.49 23.93 23.75
CA VAL A 861 -9.21 23.99 24.48
C VAL A 861 -9.31 24.95 25.67
N ASP A 862 -9.89 26.13 25.47
CA ASP A 862 -10.05 27.14 26.51
C ASP A 862 -11.01 26.70 27.61
N ALA A 863 -12.03 25.92 27.27
CA ALA A 863 -13.00 25.33 28.21
C ALA A 863 -12.43 24.21 29.08
N GLY A 864 -11.26 23.64 28.71
CA GLY A 864 -10.58 22.62 29.49
C GLY A 864 -11.04 21.19 29.21
N ILE A 865 -11.40 20.89 27.95
CA ILE A 865 -11.57 19.52 27.48
C ILE A 865 -10.21 18.79 27.43
N ASP A 866 -10.17 17.48 27.61
CA ASP A 866 -8.90 16.74 27.61
C ASP A 866 -8.40 16.45 26.19
N GLU A 867 -9.30 16.24 25.23
CA GLU A 867 -9.01 16.01 23.82
C GLU A 867 -10.24 16.29 22.95
N PHE A 868 -10.05 16.44 21.66
CA PHE A 868 -11.16 16.41 20.70
C PHE A 868 -10.77 15.76 19.39
N SER A 869 -11.76 15.28 18.65
CA SER A 869 -11.57 14.54 17.41
C SER A 869 -12.12 15.31 16.21
N VAL A 870 -11.38 15.22 15.10
CA VAL A 870 -11.76 15.83 13.82
C VAL A 870 -11.63 14.81 12.68
N THR A 871 -12.23 15.10 11.55
CA THR A 871 -12.01 14.36 10.33
C THR A 871 -10.56 14.55 9.82
N PRO A 872 -9.99 13.62 9.08
CA PRO A 872 -8.59 13.68 8.63
C PRO A 872 -8.22 14.95 7.85
N ASP A 873 -9.14 15.46 7.04
CA ASP A 873 -8.98 16.68 6.25
C ASP A 873 -9.02 17.97 7.11
N ALA A 874 -9.73 17.93 8.25
CA ALA A 874 -9.84 19.05 9.17
C ALA A 874 -8.69 19.13 10.21
N LEU A 875 -7.77 18.16 10.22
CA LEU A 875 -6.73 18.07 11.24
C LEU A 875 -5.82 19.32 11.29
N ILE A 876 -5.35 19.77 10.14
CA ILE A 876 -4.53 20.98 10.05
C ILE A 876 -5.34 22.25 10.23
N PRO A 877 -6.52 22.45 9.61
CA PRO A 877 -7.40 23.57 9.93
C PRO A 877 -7.70 23.71 11.41
N ALA A 878 -7.99 22.61 12.11
CA ALA A 878 -8.25 22.63 13.54
C ALA A 878 -7.01 23.04 14.35
N LEU A 879 -5.83 22.50 14.01
CA LEU A 879 -4.58 22.90 14.63
C LEU A 879 -4.34 24.41 14.49
N LEU A 880 -4.45 24.95 13.26
CA LEU A 880 -4.26 26.37 12.98
C LEU A 880 -5.27 27.23 13.75
N GLY A 881 -6.53 26.80 13.86
CA GLY A 881 -7.55 27.46 14.68
C GLY A 881 -7.16 27.51 16.16
N VAL A 882 -6.61 26.43 16.70
CA VAL A 882 -6.20 26.32 18.11
C VAL A 882 -4.97 27.17 18.43
N ILE A 883 -3.90 27.10 17.60
CA ILE A 883 -2.63 27.78 17.89
C ILE A 883 -2.63 29.28 17.57
N ARG A 884 -3.50 29.75 16.69
CA ARG A 884 -3.72 31.13 16.22
C ARG A 884 -2.49 31.91 15.74
N GLU A 885 -1.28 31.45 16.02
CA GLU A 885 -0.03 32.09 15.64
C GLU A 885 1.01 31.07 15.21
N THR A 886 1.60 31.27 14.06
CA THR A 886 2.92 30.69 13.77
C THR A 886 4.00 31.43 14.55
N PRO A 887 5.18 30.83 14.83
CA PRO A 887 6.29 31.49 15.53
C PRO A 887 6.67 32.86 14.94
N ASP A 888 6.41 33.06 13.63
CA ASP A 888 6.77 34.28 12.88
C ASP A 888 5.52 35.11 12.46
N GLY A 889 4.34 34.81 12.96
CA GLY A 889 3.08 35.51 12.60
C GLY A 889 2.64 35.31 11.13
N LYS A 890 3.29 34.38 10.39
CA LYS A 890 2.99 34.09 8.99
C LYS A 890 2.47 32.67 8.88
N GLN A 891 1.29 32.50 8.32
CA GLN A 891 0.80 31.19 7.89
C GLN A 891 1.55 30.85 6.59
N ASN A 892 2.33 29.78 6.59
CA ASN A 892 3.02 29.31 5.38
C ASN A 892 2.06 28.46 4.52
N ILE A 893 1.05 29.13 3.97
CA ILE A 893 0.03 28.51 3.12
C ILE A 893 0.26 28.95 1.68
N THR A 894 0.44 27.99 0.78
CA THR A 894 0.50 28.20 -0.65
C THR A 894 -0.70 27.55 -1.32
N VAL A 895 -1.39 28.28 -2.18
CA VAL A 895 -2.52 27.76 -2.95
C VAL A 895 -2.16 27.78 -4.44
N TYR A 896 -2.31 26.64 -5.07
CA TYR A 896 -2.16 26.46 -6.51
C TYR A 896 -3.54 26.28 -7.12
N THR A 897 -3.83 26.99 -8.20
CA THR A 897 -5.12 26.88 -8.91
C THR A 897 -4.98 26.07 -10.19
N ALA A 898 -6.11 25.66 -10.74
CA ALA A 898 -6.19 24.96 -12.03
C ALA A 898 -5.61 25.74 -13.22
N GLU A 899 -5.58 27.07 -13.13
CA GLU A 899 -4.98 27.99 -14.11
C GLU A 899 -3.46 28.15 -13.94
N GLY A 900 -2.86 27.48 -12.94
CA GLY A 900 -1.46 27.63 -12.59
C GLY A 900 -1.14 28.91 -11.83
N GLU A 901 -2.14 29.58 -11.27
CA GLU A 901 -1.92 30.70 -10.36
C GLU A 901 -1.44 30.22 -8.99
N VAL A 902 -0.52 30.94 -8.41
CA VAL A 902 0.05 30.63 -7.10
C VAL A 902 -0.25 31.78 -6.15
N PHE A 903 -0.77 31.46 -4.96
CA PHE A 903 -1.04 32.43 -3.89
C PHE A 903 -0.27 32.00 -2.65
N VAL A 904 0.52 32.89 -2.09
CA VAL A 904 1.24 32.65 -0.83
C VAL A 904 0.61 33.54 0.24
N ASN A 905 0.08 32.91 1.29
CA ASN A 905 -0.63 33.60 2.38
C ASN A 905 -1.74 34.54 1.87
N GLY A 906 -2.45 34.10 0.82
CA GLY A 906 -3.56 34.84 0.21
C GLY A 906 -3.14 35.95 -0.77
N GLN A 907 -1.87 36.18 -1.00
CA GLN A 907 -1.35 37.13 -2.00
C GLN A 907 -0.85 36.37 -3.23
N LYS A 908 -1.19 36.84 -4.40
CA LYS A 908 -0.71 36.25 -5.66
C LYS A 908 0.81 36.39 -5.72
N ALA A 909 1.51 35.24 -5.92
CA ALA A 909 2.95 35.14 -5.97
C ALA A 909 3.51 35.56 -7.35
#